data_98b423222ce9ba2e19cd4d94c6e997d2
#
_entry.id   98b423222ce9ba2e19cd4d94c6e997d2
#
_cell.length_a   1.000
_cell.length_b   1.000
_cell.length_c   1.000
_cell.angle_alpha   90.00
_cell.angle_beta   90.00
_cell.angle_gamma   90.00
#
_symmetry.space_group_name_H-M   'P 1'
#
loop_
_entity.id
_entity.type
_entity.pdbx_description
1 polymer ?
#
loop_
_entity_poly.entity_id
_entity_poly.type
_entity_poly.pdbx_seq_one_letter_code
_entity_poly.pdbx_strand_id
1 'polypeptide(L)'
;MKRDLLFEIGTEEIPAHVMPHLLEDLAQLAETMLKEHRLSYEKVRTLGTPRRAALIVTGLAERQEDVNTETRGPSVAIAFDADGNPTKAGAGFARGQGVDPSALIQRDGYVYASVHESGAATSELLTSLLPDLVRAIPLPNSMRWGDLDFRFIRPIRWFVALYGTEIVPFTLARVTSGNHSRGHRTLAPADFVITSAADYEAACEKAYIIVDPERRRAMICEQIAETAKACGGTAEITPDLLEEVLYLVEYPTALSGSFEEKYLALPAGAGITPMRDHQRYFPVKAADGSLLPAFITVRNGGKAHLDVVAHGNERVLRARLADAQFFFDEDRRKSLTEHREKLKTVVFQRGLGSMYEKTERLMALTTAIVEEMAEGDADDATLADARRAAELSKADLVTGMVTEFTELQGIMGREYALLDGESPAVARAIDEQYMPRFAGDELPQTPLGVALSVADKIDNIVGTFSQGRIPTGSQDPFGLRRQALGLVLMLIEQESTMLLSDLVDEACDLYDLEEFRDKMQVYVADFIRLRLKNVLSERGVRYDVQEAVLGDVDLVADVPVRAAYVERLLASEGGEALVQSFVRVGNIARSVTGGTVDPALFKAEEEGALLSAYQAAAAARAEGEDTLPAEQALGRAIDTFFDAVMVMDKDARVKENRLSLLKMIDDDLLETADYSKIVLN
;
A
#
# COMPACT_ATOMS: atom_id res chain seq x y z
N MET A 1 -24.09 -9.99 -33.74
CA MET A 1 -22.82 -9.48 -34.25
C MET A 1 -22.08 -8.79 -33.09
N LYS A 2 -20.80 -8.52 -33.23
CA LYS A 2 -20.01 -7.80 -32.23
C LYS A 2 -19.47 -6.52 -32.88
N ARG A 3 -19.33 -5.45 -32.09
CA ARG A 3 -18.76 -4.16 -32.51
C ARG A 3 -17.78 -3.66 -31.46
N ASP A 4 -16.84 -2.82 -31.83
CA ASP A 4 -15.92 -2.23 -30.89
C ASP A 4 -16.50 -0.96 -30.30
N LEU A 5 -16.26 -0.73 -29.01
CA LEU A 5 -16.55 0.52 -28.31
C LEU A 5 -15.27 1.33 -28.19
N LEU A 6 -15.33 2.61 -28.53
CA LEU A 6 -14.36 3.62 -28.15
C LEU A 6 -15.04 4.64 -27.25
N PHE A 7 -14.43 4.87 -26.09
CA PHE A 7 -14.85 5.94 -25.16
C PHE A 7 -13.64 6.76 -24.71
N GLU A 8 -13.61 8.05 -25.04
CA GLU A 8 -12.55 8.98 -24.63
C GLU A 8 -13.14 10.07 -23.73
N ILE A 9 -12.51 10.29 -22.59
CA ILE A 9 -12.75 11.39 -21.65
C ILE A 9 -11.64 12.41 -21.87
N GLY A 10 -11.96 13.53 -22.50
CA GLY A 10 -11.01 14.62 -22.76
C GLY A 10 -11.08 15.71 -21.68
N THR A 11 -9.93 16.11 -21.14
CA THR A 11 -9.83 17.02 -20.00
C THR A 11 -8.76 18.11 -20.20
N GLU A 12 -8.63 19.00 -19.23
CA GLU A 12 -7.38 19.74 -19.02
C GLU A 12 -6.33 18.79 -18.44
N GLU A 13 -5.04 19.21 -18.31
CA GLU A 13 -3.96 18.31 -17.93
C GLU A 13 -4.20 17.67 -16.54
N ILE A 14 -4.35 16.36 -16.54
CA ILE A 14 -4.43 15.52 -15.34
C ILE A 14 -3.01 15.40 -14.76
N PRO A 15 -2.84 15.49 -13.43
CA PRO A 15 -1.54 15.25 -12.79
C PRO A 15 -0.97 13.88 -13.16
N ALA A 16 0.32 13.83 -13.49
CA ALA A 16 0.97 12.62 -14.00
C ALA A 16 0.77 11.41 -13.07
N HIS A 17 0.93 11.59 -11.75
CA HIS A 17 0.79 10.53 -10.74
C HIS A 17 -0.64 9.95 -10.64
N VAL A 18 -1.66 10.62 -11.17
CA VAL A 18 -3.05 10.11 -11.15
C VAL A 18 -3.34 9.23 -12.36
N MET A 19 -2.65 9.45 -13.48
CA MET A 19 -2.98 8.80 -14.75
C MET A 19 -2.89 7.27 -14.74
N PRO A 20 -1.85 6.62 -14.16
CA PRO A 20 -1.78 5.16 -14.10
C PRO A 20 -3.02 4.56 -13.43
N HIS A 21 -3.35 5.02 -12.22
CA HIS A 21 -4.52 4.54 -11.46
C HIS A 21 -5.83 4.86 -12.17
N LEU A 22 -5.95 6.05 -12.77
CA LEU A 22 -7.15 6.40 -13.55
C LEU A 22 -7.40 5.43 -14.70
N LEU A 23 -6.35 5.01 -15.41
CA LEU A 23 -6.47 4.08 -16.53
C LEU A 23 -6.79 2.65 -16.06
N GLU A 24 -6.21 2.23 -14.94
CA GLU A 24 -6.48 0.95 -14.30
C GLU A 24 -7.92 0.87 -13.77
N ASP A 25 -8.35 1.87 -12.99
CA ASP A 25 -9.70 1.98 -12.47
C ASP A 25 -10.73 2.01 -13.60
N LEU A 26 -10.46 2.75 -14.68
CA LEU A 26 -11.33 2.84 -15.85
C LEU A 26 -11.52 1.46 -16.50
N ALA A 27 -10.45 0.67 -16.59
CA ALA A 27 -10.53 -0.69 -17.15
C ALA A 27 -11.35 -1.61 -16.23
N GLN A 28 -11.04 -1.66 -14.93
CA GLN A 28 -11.72 -2.52 -13.95
C GLN A 28 -13.21 -2.19 -13.81
N LEU A 29 -13.54 -0.91 -13.75
CA LEU A 29 -14.94 -0.45 -13.69
C LEU A 29 -15.70 -0.81 -14.96
N ALA A 30 -15.07 -0.67 -16.14
CA ALA A 30 -15.68 -1.06 -17.39
C ALA A 30 -15.95 -2.56 -17.47
N GLU A 31 -15.00 -3.40 -17.07
CA GLU A 31 -15.17 -4.86 -17.01
C GLU A 31 -16.29 -5.27 -16.05
N THR A 32 -16.33 -4.66 -14.85
CA THR A 32 -17.37 -4.90 -13.85
C THR A 32 -18.74 -4.51 -14.41
N MET A 33 -18.86 -3.30 -14.95
CA MET A 33 -20.08 -2.77 -15.53
C MET A 33 -20.60 -3.66 -16.68
N LEU A 34 -19.72 -4.09 -17.61
CA LEU A 34 -20.10 -4.94 -18.73
C LEU A 34 -20.59 -6.31 -18.25
N LYS A 35 -19.95 -6.88 -17.22
CA LYS A 35 -20.34 -8.15 -16.60
C LYS A 35 -21.69 -8.04 -15.89
N GLU A 36 -21.92 -7.01 -15.09
CA GLU A 36 -23.19 -6.76 -14.39
C GLU A 36 -24.35 -6.60 -15.37
N HIS A 37 -24.08 -5.95 -16.50
CA HIS A 37 -25.07 -5.78 -17.57
C HIS A 37 -25.10 -6.90 -18.60
N ARG A 38 -24.46 -8.06 -18.35
CA ARG A 38 -24.48 -9.25 -19.22
C ARG A 38 -24.10 -8.95 -20.66
N LEU A 39 -23.10 -8.08 -20.84
CA LEU A 39 -22.56 -7.70 -22.13
C LEU A 39 -21.23 -8.45 -22.34
N SER A 40 -21.22 -9.45 -23.21
CA SER A 40 -19.99 -10.17 -23.54
C SER A 40 -19.07 -9.33 -24.43
N TYR A 41 -17.76 -9.42 -24.19
CA TYR A 41 -16.70 -8.72 -24.93
C TYR A 41 -15.46 -9.62 -25.09
N GLU A 42 -14.50 -9.20 -25.90
CA GLU A 42 -13.26 -9.94 -26.15
C GLU A 42 -12.10 -9.39 -25.31
N LYS A 43 -11.93 -8.06 -25.33
CA LYS A 43 -10.82 -7.39 -24.63
C LYS A 43 -11.19 -5.98 -24.22
N VAL A 44 -10.72 -5.59 -23.05
CA VAL A 44 -10.71 -4.20 -22.57
C VAL A 44 -9.26 -3.70 -22.62
N ARG A 45 -9.06 -2.46 -23.08
CA ARG A 45 -7.77 -1.78 -23.13
C ARG A 45 -7.98 -0.30 -22.83
N THR A 46 -7.09 0.26 -22.01
CA THR A 46 -7.07 1.71 -21.74
C THR A 46 -5.83 2.36 -22.33
N LEU A 47 -5.98 3.60 -22.77
CA LEU A 47 -4.96 4.44 -23.36
C LEU A 47 -5.04 5.82 -22.72
N GLY A 48 -3.92 6.56 -22.63
CA GLY A 48 -3.98 7.85 -21.99
C GLY A 48 -2.80 8.78 -22.25
N THR A 49 -3.09 10.07 -22.17
CA THR A 49 -2.12 11.16 -22.20
C THR A 49 -2.50 12.16 -21.10
N PRO A 50 -1.70 13.19 -20.82
CA PRO A 50 -2.09 14.23 -19.82
C PRO A 50 -3.51 14.77 -19.98
N ARG A 51 -4.05 14.78 -21.18
CA ARG A 51 -5.32 15.43 -21.51
C ARG A 51 -6.46 14.50 -21.87
N ARG A 52 -6.26 13.18 -21.83
CA ARG A 52 -7.27 12.19 -22.19
C ARG A 52 -7.06 10.85 -21.53
N ALA A 53 -8.15 10.22 -21.15
CA ALA A 53 -8.23 8.81 -20.83
C ALA A 53 -9.20 8.15 -21.80
N ALA A 54 -8.77 7.08 -22.49
CA ALA A 54 -9.57 6.39 -23.47
C ALA A 54 -9.72 4.91 -23.11
N LEU A 55 -10.92 4.39 -23.33
CA LEU A 55 -11.29 2.98 -23.17
C LEU A 55 -11.64 2.41 -24.53
N ILE A 56 -11.06 1.30 -24.86
CA ILE A 56 -11.40 0.51 -26.06
C ILE A 56 -11.90 -0.86 -25.58
N VAL A 57 -13.12 -1.22 -25.97
CA VAL A 57 -13.66 -2.56 -25.73
C VAL A 57 -13.84 -3.24 -27.09
N THR A 58 -13.01 -4.24 -27.36
CA THR A 58 -13.05 -4.99 -28.61
C THR A 58 -14.12 -6.08 -28.54
N GLY A 59 -14.86 -6.24 -29.61
CA GLY A 59 -15.81 -7.33 -29.75
C GLY A 59 -16.97 -7.29 -28.76
N LEU A 60 -17.47 -6.11 -28.41
CA LEU A 60 -18.63 -5.91 -27.53
C LEU A 60 -19.92 -6.38 -28.21
N ALA A 61 -20.71 -7.19 -27.52
CA ALA A 61 -21.99 -7.73 -28.02
C ALA A 61 -23.01 -6.63 -28.35
N GLU A 62 -23.82 -6.83 -29.40
CA GLU A 62 -24.87 -5.86 -29.80
C GLU A 62 -26.08 -5.84 -28.87
N ARG A 63 -26.24 -6.87 -28.03
CA ARG A 63 -27.33 -6.99 -27.06
C ARG A 63 -26.83 -7.69 -25.80
N GLN A 64 -27.48 -7.42 -24.69
CA GLN A 64 -27.39 -8.23 -23.49
C GLN A 64 -27.82 -9.67 -23.76
N GLU A 65 -27.24 -10.60 -23.02
CA GLU A 65 -27.72 -11.98 -23.01
C GLU A 65 -29.13 -12.04 -22.38
N ASP A 66 -30.01 -12.81 -23.04
CA ASP A 66 -31.35 -13.06 -22.51
C ASP A 66 -31.25 -13.82 -21.19
N VAL A 67 -32.14 -13.52 -20.26
CA VAL A 67 -32.23 -14.24 -18.98
C VAL A 67 -33.53 -14.99 -18.89
N ASN A 68 -33.44 -16.28 -18.61
CA ASN A 68 -34.56 -17.11 -18.23
C ASN A 68 -34.47 -17.37 -16.72
N THR A 69 -35.32 -16.73 -15.93
CA THR A 69 -35.38 -16.93 -14.48
C THR A 69 -36.53 -17.88 -14.15
N GLU A 70 -36.19 -19.03 -13.55
CA GLU A 70 -37.20 -19.91 -12.98
C GLU A 70 -37.34 -19.68 -11.47
N THR A 71 -38.48 -19.20 -11.04
CA THR A 71 -38.79 -19.02 -9.62
C THR A 71 -39.73 -20.15 -9.15
N ARG A 72 -39.32 -20.85 -8.09
CA ARG A 72 -40.12 -21.89 -7.45
C ARG A 72 -41.24 -21.24 -6.66
N GLY A 73 -42.51 -21.68 -6.91
CA GLY A 73 -43.71 -21.26 -6.23
C GLY A 73 -44.27 -22.30 -5.25
N PRO A 74 -45.56 -22.19 -4.89
CA PRO A 74 -46.24 -23.13 -4.00
C PRO A 74 -46.30 -24.55 -4.59
N SER A 75 -46.68 -25.53 -3.77
CA SER A 75 -46.92 -26.89 -4.28
C SER A 75 -48.10 -26.89 -5.26
N VAL A 76 -48.07 -27.85 -6.20
CA VAL A 76 -49.15 -28.00 -7.21
C VAL A 76 -50.52 -28.12 -6.55
N ALA A 77 -50.65 -28.84 -5.43
CA ALA A 77 -51.89 -29.02 -4.68
C ALA A 77 -52.42 -27.72 -4.05
N ILE A 78 -51.55 -26.72 -3.84
CA ILE A 78 -51.95 -25.40 -3.34
C ILE A 78 -52.23 -24.44 -4.50
N ALA A 79 -51.45 -24.57 -5.59
CA ALA A 79 -51.50 -23.69 -6.74
C ALA A 79 -52.69 -23.95 -7.66
N PHE A 80 -53.16 -25.21 -7.76
CA PHE A 80 -54.26 -25.62 -8.60
C PHE A 80 -55.33 -26.38 -7.80
N ASP A 81 -56.60 -26.26 -8.18
CA ASP A 81 -57.72 -27.03 -7.63
C ASP A 81 -57.83 -28.43 -8.28
N ALA A 82 -58.80 -29.24 -7.85
CA ALA A 82 -59.00 -30.60 -8.37
C ALA A 82 -59.40 -30.63 -9.86
N ASP A 83 -59.90 -29.54 -10.40
CA ASP A 83 -60.32 -29.38 -11.80
C ASP A 83 -59.18 -28.79 -12.65
N GLY A 84 -58.02 -28.51 -12.05
CA GLY A 84 -56.83 -27.94 -12.74
C GLY A 84 -56.87 -26.44 -12.91
N ASN A 85 -57.82 -25.72 -12.27
CA ASN A 85 -57.86 -24.26 -12.33
C ASN A 85 -56.94 -23.64 -11.28
N PRO A 86 -56.30 -22.49 -11.59
CA PRO A 86 -55.43 -21.83 -10.63
C PRO A 86 -56.22 -21.29 -9.43
N THR A 87 -55.75 -21.66 -8.23
CA THR A 87 -56.30 -21.12 -6.98
C THR A 87 -55.87 -19.66 -6.78
N LYS A 88 -56.40 -19.01 -5.73
CA LYS A 88 -55.92 -17.65 -5.36
C LYS A 88 -54.41 -17.62 -5.11
N ALA A 89 -53.82 -18.71 -4.57
CA ALA A 89 -52.37 -18.81 -4.31
C ALA A 89 -51.60 -18.96 -5.61
N GLY A 90 -52.01 -19.81 -6.54
CA GLY A 90 -51.39 -19.98 -7.85
C GLY A 90 -51.47 -18.72 -8.71
N ALA A 91 -52.65 -18.11 -8.78
CA ALA A 91 -52.87 -16.86 -9.50
C ALA A 91 -52.12 -15.68 -8.87
N GLY A 92 -51.99 -15.65 -7.52
CA GLY A 92 -51.22 -14.65 -6.80
C GLY A 92 -49.71 -14.78 -7.08
N PHE A 93 -49.18 -16.00 -7.09
CA PHE A 93 -47.83 -16.28 -7.44
C PHE A 93 -47.50 -15.90 -8.90
N ALA A 94 -48.34 -16.34 -9.87
CA ALA A 94 -48.18 -16.00 -11.28
C ALA A 94 -48.18 -14.48 -11.52
N ARG A 95 -49.09 -13.75 -10.85
CA ARG A 95 -49.16 -12.28 -10.94
C ARG A 95 -47.91 -11.62 -10.32
N GLY A 96 -47.42 -12.14 -9.19
CA GLY A 96 -46.20 -11.65 -8.53
C GLY A 96 -44.97 -11.83 -9.39
N GLN A 97 -44.93 -12.83 -10.29
CA GLN A 97 -43.89 -13.11 -11.24
C GLN A 97 -44.14 -12.53 -12.64
N GLY A 98 -45.25 -11.83 -12.86
CA GLY A 98 -45.57 -11.24 -14.16
C GLY A 98 -45.93 -12.23 -15.27
N VAL A 99 -46.31 -13.47 -14.93
CA VAL A 99 -46.69 -14.52 -15.88
C VAL A 99 -48.18 -14.85 -15.82
N ASP A 100 -48.71 -15.36 -16.93
CA ASP A 100 -50.07 -15.89 -16.92
C ASP A 100 -50.14 -17.18 -16.05
N PRO A 101 -51.17 -17.40 -15.25
CA PRO A 101 -51.30 -18.63 -14.46
C PRO A 101 -51.25 -19.94 -15.28
N SER A 102 -51.68 -19.90 -16.55
CA SER A 102 -51.55 -21.02 -17.47
C SER A 102 -50.15 -21.34 -17.94
N ALA A 103 -49.22 -20.38 -17.77
CA ALA A 103 -47.80 -20.55 -18.13
C ALA A 103 -46.95 -21.13 -16.97
N LEU A 104 -47.55 -21.43 -15.83
CA LEU A 104 -46.87 -22.07 -14.72
C LEU A 104 -46.45 -23.51 -15.07
N ILE A 105 -45.18 -23.83 -14.92
CA ILE A 105 -44.60 -25.13 -15.19
C ILE A 105 -44.75 -25.99 -13.90
N GLN A 106 -45.28 -27.19 -14.02
CA GLN A 106 -45.35 -28.15 -12.90
C GLN A 106 -44.15 -29.10 -12.95
N ARG A 107 -43.35 -29.15 -11.89
CA ARG A 107 -42.18 -30.03 -11.76
C ARG A 107 -41.94 -30.37 -10.28
N ASP A 108 -41.67 -31.62 -9.99
CA ASP A 108 -41.32 -32.10 -8.64
C ASP A 108 -42.34 -31.74 -7.54
N GLY A 109 -43.63 -31.71 -7.90
CA GLY A 109 -44.70 -31.40 -6.96
C GLY A 109 -44.88 -29.90 -6.66
N TYR A 110 -44.18 -29.00 -7.35
CA TYR A 110 -44.24 -27.54 -7.21
C TYR A 110 -44.53 -26.87 -8.56
N VAL A 111 -45.03 -25.65 -8.49
CA VAL A 111 -45.15 -24.80 -9.68
C VAL A 111 -43.93 -23.90 -9.81
N TYR A 112 -43.51 -23.64 -11.05
CA TYR A 112 -42.43 -22.73 -11.38
C TYR A 112 -42.94 -21.71 -12.36
N ALA A 113 -42.54 -20.44 -12.14
CA ALA A 113 -42.75 -19.38 -13.11
C ALA A 113 -41.44 -19.20 -13.88
N SER A 114 -41.48 -19.30 -15.21
CA SER A 114 -40.35 -18.98 -16.08
C SER A 114 -40.58 -17.61 -16.68
N VAL A 115 -39.73 -16.66 -16.34
CA VAL A 115 -39.76 -15.30 -16.87
C VAL A 115 -38.61 -15.16 -17.86
N HIS A 116 -38.94 -14.85 -19.08
CA HIS A 116 -37.98 -14.57 -20.14
C HIS A 116 -37.79 -13.05 -20.27
N GLU A 117 -36.64 -12.55 -19.91
CA GLU A 117 -36.22 -11.17 -20.13
C GLU A 117 -35.33 -11.09 -21.36
N SER A 118 -35.81 -10.47 -22.42
CA SER A 118 -34.99 -10.20 -23.60
C SER A 118 -33.95 -9.13 -23.32
N GLY A 119 -32.71 -9.40 -23.66
CA GLY A 119 -31.62 -8.44 -23.49
C GLY A 119 -31.88 -7.14 -24.25
N ALA A 120 -31.52 -6.02 -23.65
CA ALA A 120 -31.61 -4.69 -24.29
C ALA A 120 -30.48 -4.49 -25.33
N ALA A 121 -30.66 -3.57 -26.24
CA ALA A 121 -29.65 -3.20 -27.21
C ALA A 121 -28.48 -2.46 -26.52
N THR A 122 -27.24 -2.86 -26.82
CA THR A 122 -26.03 -2.26 -26.25
C THR A 122 -25.94 -0.76 -26.55
N SER A 123 -26.34 -0.33 -27.75
CA SER A 123 -26.34 1.10 -28.12
C SER A 123 -27.24 1.95 -27.22
N GLU A 124 -28.36 1.42 -26.75
CA GLU A 124 -29.27 2.11 -25.82
C GLU A 124 -28.67 2.14 -24.40
N LEU A 125 -28.17 1.00 -23.93
CA LEU A 125 -27.57 0.90 -22.60
C LEU A 125 -26.36 1.81 -22.41
N LEU A 126 -25.49 1.88 -23.39
CA LEU A 126 -24.27 2.72 -23.33
C LEU A 126 -24.59 4.20 -23.09
N THR A 127 -25.77 4.70 -23.48
CA THR A 127 -26.16 6.10 -23.24
C THR A 127 -26.25 6.46 -21.76
N SER A 128 -26.52 5.50 -20.89
CA SER A 128 -26.52 5.66 -19.43
C SER A 128 -25.26 5.11 -18.78
N LEU A 129 -24.75 3.99 -19.26
CA LEU A 129 -23.60 3.32 -18.66
C LEU A 129 -22.30 4.13 -18.76
N LEU A 130 -22.05 4.83 -19.88
CA LEU A 130 -20.82 5.65 -20.00
C LEU A 130 -20.79 6.86 -19.06
N PRO A 131 -21.85 7.66 -18.89
CA PRO A 131 -21.89 8.66 -17.84
C PRO A 131 -21.73 8.10 -16.42
N ASP A 132 -22.30 6.94 -16.14
CA ASP A 132 -22.22 6.31 -14.83
C ASP A 132 -20.81 5.77 -14.57
N LEU A 133 -20.15 5.24 -15.59
CA LEU A 133 -18.74 4.85 -15.54
C LEU A 133 -17.85 6.04 -15.13
N VAL A 134 -18.06 7.23 -15.75
CA VAL A 134 -17.29 8.44 -15.38
C VAL A 134 -17.53 8.85 -13.93
N ARG A 135 -18.75 8.70 -13.41
CA ARG A 135 -19.08 9.04 -12.02
C ARG A 135 -18.49 8.07 -11.02
N ALA A 136 -18.30 6.82 -11.42
CA ALA A 136 -17.78 5.75 -10.57
C ALA A 136 -16.26 5.79 -10.40
N ILE A 137 -15.51 6.50 -11.27
CA ILE A 137 -14.05 6.58 -11.17
C ILE A 137 -13.66 7.17 -9.81
N PRO A 138 -12.88 6.45 -8.97
CA PRO A 138 -12.38 6.97 -7.71
C PRO A 138 -11.28 8.00 -7.98
N LEU A 139 -11.50 9.25 -7.58
CA LEU A 139 -10.55 10.33 -7.84
C LEU A 139 -10.08 10.96 -6.54
N PRO A 140 -8.76 10.94 -6.26
CA PRO A 140 -8.19 11.74 -5.20
C PRO A 140 -8.30 13.23 -5.58
N ASN A 141 -8.57 14.09 -4.63
CA ASN A 141 -8.52 15.56 -4.84
C ASN A 141 -9.34 16.09 -6.03
N SER A 142 -10.58 15.62 -6.19
CA SER A 142 -11.49 16.09 -7.23
C SER A 142 -11.90 17.57 -7.00
N MET A 143 -12.10 18.31 -8.09
CA MET A 143 -12.52 19.71 -8.08
C MET A 143 -13.87 19.92 -8.75
N ARG A 144 -14.54 21.02 -8.43
CA ARG A 144 -15.69 21.57 -9.19
C ARG A 144 -15.18 22.66 -10.13
N TRP A 145 -15.90 22.91 -11.21
CA TRP A 145 -15.60 24.03 -12.11
C TRP A 145 -16.87 24.68 -12.62
N GLY A 146 -16.76 25.98 -12.90
CA GLY A 146 -17.91 26.80 -13.27
C GLY A 146 -18.98 26.81 -12.15
N ASP A 147 -20.22 26.58 -12.54
CA ASP A 147 -21.38 26.49 -11.68
C ASP A 147 -21.91 25.04 -11.55
N LEU A 148 -21.06 24.04 -11.81
CA LEU A 148 -21.42 22.64 -11.80
C LEU A 148 -21.24 22.01 -10.41
N ASP A 149 -22.19 21.17 -10.02
CA ASP A 149 -22.04 20.30 -8.83
C ASP A 149 -21.21 19.03 -9.12
N PHE A 150 -20.98 18.74 -10.40
CA PHE A 150 -20.14 17.62 -10.81
C PHE A 150 -18.69 17.83 -10.41
N ARG A 151 -18.04 16.75 -9.99
CA ARG A 151 -16.62 16.75 -9.58
C ARG A 151 -15.82 15.80 -10.45
N PHE A 152 -14.64 16.23 -10.86
CA PHE A 152 -13.63 15.41 -11.55
C PHE A 152 -12.24 15.93 -11.19
N ILE A 153 -11.18 15.18 -11.57
CA ILE A 153 -9.79 15.59 -11.26
C ILE A 153 -9.38 16.88 -11.97
N ARG A 154 -9.89 17.08 -13.20
CA ARG A 154 -9.73 18.30 -14.00
C ARG A 154 -11.00 18.53 -14.81
N PRO A 155 -11.28 19.77 -15.27
CA PRO A 155 -12.44 20.05 -16.10
C PRO A 155 -12.50 19.18 -17.35
N ILE A 156 -13.63 18.49 -17.54
CA ILE A 156 -13.91 17.72 -18.74
C ILE A 156 -14.24 18.70 -19.87
N ARG A 157 -13.66 18.48 -21.05
CA ARG A 157 -13.72 19.38 -22.20
C ARG A 157 -14.42 18.76 -23.42
N TRP A 158 -14.33 17.43 -23.59
CA TRP A 158 -15.00 16.71 -24.65
C TRP A 158 -15.17 15.24 -24.26
N PHE A 159 -16.09 14.56 -24.96
CA PHE A 159 -16.22 13.12 -24.96
C PHE A 159 -16.25 12.61 -26.40
N VAL A 160 -15.48 11.55 -26.68
CA VAL A 160 -15.69 10.70 -27.84
C VAL A 160 -16.34 9.42 -27.37
N ALA A 161 -17.48 9.05 -27.98
CA ALA A 161 -18.19 7.82 -27.66
C ALA A 161 -18.73 7.20 -28.92
N LEU A 162 -18.11 6.10 -29.39
CA LEU A 162 -18.45 5.40 -30.61
C LEU A 162 -18.68 3.92 -30.33
N TYR A 163 -19.80 3.38 -30.79
CA TYR A 163 -20.06 1.95 -30.85
C TYR A 163 -20.09 1.50 -32.31
N GLY A 164 -19.03 0.85 -32.76
CA GLY A 164 -18.71 0.70 -34.16
C GLY A 164 -18.38 2.06 -34.79
N THR A 165 -19.24 2.55 -35.65
CA THR A 165 -19.16 3.88 -36.30
C THR A 165 -20.25 4.85 -35.78
N GLU A 166 -21.14 4.37 -34.91
CA GLU A 166 -22.27 5.13 -34.42
C GLU A 166 -21.92 5.88 -33.14
N ILE A 167 -22.33 7.16 -33.09
CA ILE A 167 -22.13 7.95 -31.86
C ILE A 167 -23.12 7.48 -30.79
N VAL A 168 -22.61 7.22 -29.58
CA VAL A 168 -23.40 6.97 -28.39
C VAL A 168 -23.73 8.31 -27.75
N PRO A 169 -24.99 8.79 -27.84
CA PRO A 169 -25.35 10.14 -27.39
C PRO A 169 -25.58 10.18 -25.87
N PHE A 170 -24.88 11.05 -25.16
CA PHE A 170 -25.14 11.43 -23.80
C PHE A 170 -24.60 12.82 -23.49
N THR A 171 -25.00 13.41 -22.37
CA THR A 171 -24.46 14.68 -21.88
C THR A 171 -24.10 14.52 -20.40
N LEU A 172 -22.87 14.88 -20.04
CA LEU A 172 -22.37 14.92 -18.67
C LEU A 172 -21.56 16.19 -18.45
N ALA A 173 -21.76 16.84 -17.31
CA ALA A 173 -21.07 18.10 -16.98
C ALA A 173 -21.16 19.17 -18.09
N ARG A 174 -22.32 19.26 -18.75
CA ARG A 174 -22.62 20.15 -19.92
C ARG A 174 -21.77 19.87 -21.16
N VAL A 175 -21.12 18.74 -21.23
CA VAL A 175 -20.38 18.29 -22.40
C VAL A 175 -21.16 17.15 -23.05
N THR A 176 -21.49 17.28 -24.33
CA THR A 176 -22.18 16.26 -25.12
C THR A 176 -21.14 15.39 -25.83
N SER A 177 -21.37 14.09 -25.84
CA SER A 177 -20.53 13.13 -26.56
C SER A 177 -20.63 13.30 -28.08
N GLY A 178 -19.57 12.95 -28.75
CA GLY A 178 -19.49 13.02 -30.22
C GLY A 178 -18.40 12.09 -30.73
N ASN A 179 -17.86 12.43 -31.90
CA ASN A 179 -16.75 11.73 -32.53
C ASN A 179 -15.55 12.66 -32.81
N HIS A 180 -15.50 13.82 -32.16
CA HIS A 180 -14.42 14.80 -32.32
C HIS A 180 -13.51 14.74 -31.10
N SER A 181 -12.24 14.50 -31.34
CA SER A 181 -11.17 14.65 -30.34
C SER A 181 -10.33 15.89 -30.65
N ARG A 182 -9.46 16.29 -29.72
CA ARG A 182 -8.61 17.48 -29.86
C ARG A 182 -7.18 17.10 -30.11
N GLY A 183 -6.55 17.75 -31.09
CA GLY A 183 -5.16 17.53 -31.41
C GLY A 183 -4.19 18.13 -30.39
N HIS A 184 -2.90 17.92 -30.63
CA HIS A 184 -1.84 18.49 -29.81
C HIS A 184 -1.92 20.02 -29.81
N ARG A 185 -1.86 20.65 -28.62
CA ARG A 185 -2.14 22.09 -28.44
C ARG A 185 -1.36 23.01 -29.36
N THR A 186 -0.12 22.69 -29.69
CA THR A 186 0.77 23.56 -30.50
C THR A 186 1.03 23.00 -31.89
N LEU A 187 1.12 21.67 -32.07
CA LEU A 187 1.46 21.06 -33.36
C LEU A 187 0.23 20.85 -34.26
N ALA A 188 -0.92 20.57 -33.66
CA ALA A 188 -2.20 20.36 -34.36
C ALA A 188 -3.37 20.83 -33.48
N PRO A 189 -3.56 22.14 -33.29
CA PRO A 189 -4.53 22.66 -32.30
C PRO A 189 -6.00 22.47 -32.70
N ALA A 190 -6.28 21.99 -33.91
CA ALA A 190 -7.64 21.76 -34.39
C ALA A 190 -8.23 20.45 -33.82
N ASP A 191 -9.56 20.41 -33.76
CA ASP A 191 -10.31 19.20 -33.51
C ASP A 191 -10.19 18.26 -34.73
N PHE A 192 -10.20 16.94 -34.49
CA PHE A 192 -10.17 15.93 -35.54
C PHE A 192 -11.25 14.87 -35.35
N VAL A 193 -11.71 14.28 -36.44
CA VAL A 193 -12.79 13.29 -36.42
C VAL A 193 -12.21 11.90 -36.23
N ILE A 194 -12.84 11.09 -35.41
CA ILE A 194 -12.58 9.66 -35.24
C ILE A 194 -13.78 8.92 -35.83
N THR A 195 -13.50 7.94 -36.70
CA THR A 195 -14.54 7.20 -37.43
C THR A 195 -14.87 5.86 -36.78
N SER A 196 -13.92 5.26 -36.07
CA SER A 196 -14.08 3.98 -35.37
C SER A 196 -13.01 3.78 -34.32
N ALA A 197 -13.18 2.80 -33.43
CA ALA A 197 -12.15 2.43 -32.45
C ALA A 197 -10.83 1.98 -33.11
N ALA A 198 -10.92 1.29 -34.27
CA ALA A 198 -9.74 0.83 -35.00
C ALA A 198 -8.88 1.97 -35.56
N ASP A 199 -9.50 3.10 -35.89
CA ASP A 199 -8.79 4.27 -36.43
C ASP A 199 -8.22 5.20 -35.37
N TYR A 200 -8.56 5.00 -34.08
CA TYR A 200 -8.29 5.95 -33.02
C TYR A 200 -6.80 6.28 -32.84
N GLU A 201 -5.96 5.25 -32.73
CA GLU A 201 -4.51 5.48 -32.48
C GLU A 201 -3.87 6.18 -33.72
N ALA A 202 -4.23 5.77 -34.92
CA ALA A 202 -3.71 6.38 -36.14
C ALA A 202 -4.21 7.81 -36.36
N ALA A 203 -5.44 8.12 -35.94
CA ALA A 203 -5.99 9.48 -35.96
C ALA A 203 -5.30 10.36 -34.95
N CYS A 204 -5.06 9.88 -33.72
CA CYS A 204 -4.29 10.55 -32.69
C CYS A 204 -2.86 10.85 -33.17
N GLU A 205 -2.17 9.89 -33.77
CA GLU A 205 -0.79 10.06 -34.26
C GLU A 205 -0.68 11.12 -35.32
N LYS A 206 -1.62 11.19 -36.25
CA LYS A 206 -1.72 12.27 -37.24
C LYS A 206 -1.93 13.65 -36.62
N ALA A 207 -2.55 13.67 -35.44
CA ALA A 207 -2.76 14.88 -34.62
C ALA A 207 -1.62 15.14 -33.61
N TYR A 208 -0.46 14.48 -33.80
CA TYR A 208 0.70 14.56 -32.90
C TYR A 208 0.40 14.13 -31.47
N ILE A 209 -0.26 13.00 -31.32
CA ILE A 209 -0.58 12.41 -30.01
C ILE A 209 -0.22 10.91 -30.06
N ILE A 210 0.74 10.51 -29.27
CA ILE A 210 1.04 9.08 -29.05
C ILE A 210 0.20 8.64 -27.85
N VAL A 211 -1.02 8.17 -28.11
CA VAL A 211 -2.01 7.89 -27.08
C VAL A 211 -1.70 6.63 -26.25
N ASP A 212 -1.01 5.64 -26.86
CA ASP A 212 -0.55 4.43 -26.19
C ASP A 212 0.62 4.74 -25.23
N PRO A 213 0.45 4.56 -23.90
CA PRO A 213 1.50 4.82 -22.94
C PRO A 213 2.75 3.97 -23.16
N GLU A 214 2.60 2.68 -23.50
CA GLU A 214 3.75 1.79 -23.68
C GLU A 214 4.58 2.18 -24.91
N ARG A 215 3.93 2.50 -26.00
CA ARG A 215 4.60 3.02 -27.19
C ARG A 215 5.30 4.34 -26.90
N ARG A 216 4.65 5.24 -26.18
CA ARG A 216 5.21 6.54 -25.82
C ARG A 216 6.40 6.38 -24.86
N ARG A 217 6.34 5.47 -23.88
CA ARG A 217 7.44 5.08 -22.98
C ARG A 217 8.66 4.60 -23.77
N ALA A 218 8.47 3.68 -24.70
CA ALA A 218 9.55 3.17 -25.54
C ALA A 218 10.22 4.29 -26.35
N MET A 219 9.44 5.18 -26.95
CA MET A 219 9.95 6.34 -27.69
C MET A 219 10.75 7.30 -26.81
N ILE A 220 10.30 7.55 -25.58
CA ILE A 220 11.01 8.41 -24.61
C ILE A 220 12.35 7.78 -24.26
N CYS A 221 12.38 6.50 -23.85
CA CYS A 221 13.61 5.80 -23.47
C CYS A 221 14.63 5.75 -24.62
N GLU A 222 14.19 5.43 -25.84
CA GLU A 222 15.06 5.40 -27.04
C GLU A 222 15.69 6.77 -27.30
N GLN A 223 14.89 7.83 -27.30
CA GLN A 223 15.37 9.19 -27.56
C GLN A 223 16.30 9.69 -26.44
N ILE A 224 16.01 9.37 -25.17
CA ILE A 224 16.90 9.70 -24.06
C ILE A 224 18.25 9.00 -24.21
N ALA A 225 18.24 7.68 -24.53
CA ALA A 225 19.47 6.91 -24.70
C ALA A 225 20.34 7.44 -25.85
N GLU A 226 19.73 7.75 -27.00
CA GLU A 226 20.43 8.35 -28.14
C GLU A 226 21.02 9.72 -27.79
N THR A 227 20.26 10.57 -27.10
CA THR A 227 20.68 11.91 -26.70
C THR A 227 21.81 11.86 -25.65
N ALA A 228 21.72 10.94 -24.67
CA ALA A 228 22.78 10.74 -23.66
C ALA A 228 24.08 10.28 -24.30
N LYS A 229 24.03 9.35 -25.26
CA LYS A 229 25.19 8.89 -25.99
C LYS A 229 25.85 10.04 -26.78
N ALA A 230 25.06 10.95 -27.34
CA ALA A 230 25.57 12.14 -28.00
C ALA A 230 26.29 13.11 -27.01
N CYS A 231 25.90 13.12 -25.74
CA CYS A 231 26.58 13.85 -24.67
C CYS A 231 27.81 13.11 -24.10
N GLY A 232 28.12 11.90 -24.59
CA GLY A 232 29.27 11.11 -24.14
C GLY A 232 29.03 10.31 -22.86
N GLY A 233 27.78 10.06 -22.46
CA GLY A 233 27.43 9.36 -21.24
C GLY A 233 26.15 8.51 -21.35
N THR A 234 25.61 8.17 -20.18
CA THR A 234 24.34 7.44 -20.03
C THR A 234 23.41 8.24 -19.15
N ALA A 235 22.14 8.35 -19.53
CA ALA A 235 21.16 9.03 -18.70
C ALA A 235 20.71 8.14 -17.52
N GLU A 236 20.55 8.74 -16.35
CA GLU A 236 19.93 8.08 -15.22
C GLU A 236 18.41 8.15 -15.35
N ILE A 237 17.79 7.04 -15.70
CA ILE A 237 16.33 6.91 -15.87
C ILE A 237 15.78 6.14 -14.68
N THR A 238 15.25 6.87 -13.69
CA THR A 238 14.52 6.24 -12.59
C THR A 238 13.07 5.95 -13.02
N PRO A 239 12.45 4.86 -12.56
CA PRO A 239 11.06 4.51 -12.90
C PRO A 239 10.08 5.66 -12.63
N ASP A 240 10.20 6.31 -11.48
CA ASP A 240 9.28 7.38 -11.05
C ASP A 240 9.38 8.61 -11.97
N LEU A 241 10.62 9.04 -12.30
CA LEU A 241 10.84 10.18 -13.20
C LEU A 241 10.31 9.87 -14.59
N LEU A 242 10.56 8.65 -15.09
CA LEU A 242 10.07 8.22 -16.41
C LEU A 242 8.55 8.20 -16.44
N GLU A 243 7.90 7.67 -15.39
CA GLU A 243 6.44 7.61 -15.29
C GLU A 243 5.84 9.01 -15.23
N GLU A 244 6.44 9.92 -14.47
CA GLU A 244 6.00 11.31 -14.41
C GLU A 244 6.12 11.99 -15.77
N VAL A 245 7.28 11.89 -16.44
CA VAL A 245 7.51 12.48 -17.77
C VAL A 245 6.59 11.87 -18.82
N LEU A 246 6.32 10.56 -18.75
CA LEU A 246 5.39 9.86 -19.65
C LEU A 246 4.01 10.52 -19.68
N TYR A 247 3.50 10.93 -18.52
CA TYR A 247 2.19 11.57 -18.41
C TYR A 247 2.24 13.11 -18.35
N LEU A 248 3.40 13.71 -18.68
CA LEU A 248 3.50 15.17 -18.97
C LEU A 248 3.48 15.47 -20.46
N VAL A 249 3.67 14.49 -21.33
CA VAL A 249 3.80 14.70 -22.78
C VAL A 249 2.80 13.88 -23.59
N GLU A 250 2.31 14.44 -24.69
CA GLU A 250 1.49 13.77 -25.70
C GLU A 250 2.34 13.34 -26.90
N TYR A 251 3.36 14.14 -27.25
CA TYR A 251 4.30 13.89 -28.37
C TYR A 251 5.74 14.18 -27.90
N PRO A 252 6.49 13.13 -27.50
CA PRO A 252 7.79 13.32 -26.89
C PRO A 252 8.88 13.68 -27.91
N THR A 253 9.71 14.65 -27.54
CA THR A 253 10.98 14.94 -28.22
C THR A 253 12.06 15.19 -27.17
N ALA A 254 13.04 14.31 -27.07
CA ALA A 254 14.16 14.51 -26.16
C ALA A 254 15.18 15.52 -26.74
N LEU A 255 15.79 16.26 -25.83
CA LEU A 255 16.89 17.18 -26.15
C LEU A 255 17.83 17.28 -24.94
N SER A 256 19.09 17.61 -25.20
CA SER A 256 20.09 17.86 -24.17
C SER A 256 20.24 19.36 -23.91
N GLY A 257 20.63 19.67 -22.68
CA GLY A 257 21.19 20.97 -22.29
C GLY A 257 22.46 20.76 -21.47
N SER A 258 23.17 21.82 -21.19
CA SER A 258 24.42 21.84 -20.43
C SER A 258 24.38 22.84 -19.27
N PHE A 259 25.29 22.67 -18.34
CA PHE A 259 25.54 23.64 -17.25
C PHE A 259 27.04 23.76 -16.99
N GLU A 260 27.43 24.77 -16.22
CA GLU A 260 28.84 25.02 -15.95
C GLU A 260 29.46 23.94 -15.07
N GLU A 261 30.65 23.43 -15.42
CA GLU A 261 31.40 22.37 -14.71
C GLU A 261 31.65 22.68 -13.23
N LYS A 262 31.70 23.95 -12.83
CA LYS A 262 31.90 24.34 -11.42
C LYS A 262 30.83 23.74 -10.49
N TYR A 263 29.61 23.49 -10.98
CA TYR A 263 28.52 22.92 -10.18
C TYR A 263 28.68 21.40 -9.94
N LEU A 264 29.62 20.76 -10.64
CA LEU A 264 30.00 19.35 -10.34
C LEU A 264 30.73 19.21 -9.00
N ALA A 265 31.21 20.32 -8.42
CA ALA A 265 31.79 20.33 -7.08
C ALA A 265 30.74 20.27 -5.95
N LEU A 266 29.46 20.47 -6.26
CA LEU A 266 28.38 20.26 -5.30
C LEU A 266 28.25 18.77 -4.95
N PRO A 267 27.80 18.44 -3.73
CA PRO A 267 27.36 17.08 -3.42
C PRO A 267 26.37 16.58 -4.48
N ALA A 268 26.48 15.30 -4.86
CA ALA A 268 25.70 14.73 -5.96
C ALA A 268 24.18 14.97 -5.78
N GLY A 269 23.67 14.82 -4.57
CA GLY A 269 22.25 15.13 -4.25
C GLY A 269 21.89 16.58 -4.56
N ALA A 270 22.73 17.53 -4.14
CA ALA A 270 22.48 18.96 -4.36
C ALA A 270 22.55 19.38 -5.84
N GLY A 271 23.32 18.65 -6.66
CA GLY A 271 23.35 18.84 -8.12
C GLY A 271 22.19 18.15 -8.84
N ILE A 272 21.82 16.94 -8.44
CA ILE A 272 20.82 16.10 -9.12
C ILE A 272 19.38 16.53 -8.76
N THR A 273 19.07 16.82 -7.51
CA THR A 273 17.71 17.17 -7.05
C THR A 273 17.10 18.34 -7.83
N PRO A 274 17.78 19.47 -8.04
CA PRO A 274 17.22 20.53 -8.87
C PRO A 274 16.89 20.10 -10.29
N MET A 275 17.65 19.19 -10.86
CA MET A 275 17.40 18.65 -12.21
C MET A 275 16.21 17.71 -12.21
N ARG A 276 16.25 16.67 -11.38
CA ARG A 276 15.28 15.56 -11.37
C ARG A 276 13.94 15.99 -10.78
N ASP A 277 13.96 16.50 -9.55
CA ASP A 277 12.76 16.67 -8.74
C ASP A 277 12.04 17.99 -9.03
N HIS A 278 12.77 19.03 -9.47
CA HIS A 278 12.16 20.33 -9.78
C HIS A 278 11.92 20.55 -11.26
N GLN A 279 12.78 20.03 -12.14
CA GLN A 279 12.71 20.31 -13.58
C GLN A 279 12.33 19.09 -14.42
N ARG A 280 12.28 17.89 -13.84
CA ARG A 280 12.01 16.62 -14.55
C ARG A 280 13.04 16.35 -15.66
N TYR A 281 14.31 16.66 -15.39
CA TYR A 281 15.42 16.37 -16.26
C TYR A 281 16.12 15.09 -15.84
N PHE A 282 16.67 14.39 -16.83
CA PHE A 282 17.45 13.16 -16.63
C PHE A 282 18.94 13.54 -16.55
N PRO A 283 19.62 13.32 -15.43
CA PRO A 283 21.05 13.53 -15.30
C PRO A 283 21.82 12.61 -16.23
N VAL A 284 22.93 13.09 -16.79
CA VAL A 284 23.85 12.27 -17.62
C VAL A 284 25.09 11.93 -16.83
N LYS A 285 25.42 10.64 -16.76
CA LYS A 285 26.58 10.11 -16.05
C LYS A 285 27.62 9.56 -17.01
N ALA A 286 28.90 9.74 -16.68
CA ALA A 286 30.02 9.10 -17.37
C ALA A 286 30.08 7.59 -17.05
N ALA A 287 30.99 6.88 -17.73
CA ALA A 287 31.17 5.43 -17.55
C ALA A 287 31.61 5.02 -16.14
N ASP A 288 32.26 5.91 -15.40
CA ASP A 288 32.68 5.71 -14.01
C ASP A 288 31.60 6.08 -12.99
N GLY A 289 30.40 6.47 -13.46
CA GLY A 289 29.26 6.88 -12.62
C GLY A 289 29.28 8.35 -12.18
N SER A 290 30.31 9.11 -12.49
CA SER A 290 30.37 10.56 -12.19
C SER A 290 29.35 11.33 -13.06
N LEU A 291 28.81 12.43 -12.49
CA LEU A 291 27.87 13.31 -13.18
C LEU A 291 28.63 14.09 -14.27
N LEU A 292 28.07 14.12 -15.48
CA LEU A 292 28.50 15.02 -16.55
C LEU A 292 27.78 16.37 -16.47
N PRO A 293 28.38 17.47 -16.97
CA PRO A 293 27.74 18.79 -16.97
C PRO A 293 26.66 18.88 -18.07
N ALA A 294 25.79 17.88 -18.14
CA ALA A 294 24.75 17.73 -19.14
C ALA A 294 23.48 17.10 -18.51
N PHE A 295 22.36 17.48 -19.05
CA PHE A 295 21.07 16.90 -18.71
C PHE A 295 20.23 16.64 -19.97
N ILE A 296 19.24 15.77 -19.85
CA ILE A 296 18.25 15.52 -20.90
C ILE A 296 16.88 15.90 -20.39
N THR A 297 16.11 16.57 -21.23
CA THR A 297 14.70 16.86 -21.00
C THR A 297 13.85 16.34 -22.14
N VAL A 298 12.59 16.03 -21.86
CA VAL A 298 11.62 15.57 -22.87
C VAL A 298 10.55 16.65 -23.06
N ARG A 299 10.58 17.26 -24.23
CA ARG A 299 9.62 18.28 -24.61
C ARG A 299 8.31 17.64 -25.08
N ASN A 300 7.17 18.23 -24.69
CA ASN A 300 5.88 17.94 -25.31
C ASN A 300 5.76 18.76 -26.60
N GLY A 301 6.23 18.24 -27.73
CA GLY A 301 6.23 18.95 -29.00
C GLY A 301 7.24 18.40 -30.02
N GLY A 302 7.29 19.03 -31.18
CA GLY A 302 8.16 18.61 -32.28
C GLY A 302 9.60 19.11 -32.18
N LYS A 303 10.39 18.80 -33.23
CA LYS A 303 11.83 19.08 -33.30
C LYS A 303 12.21 20.52 -33.67
N ALA A 304 11.23 21.41 -33.93
CA ALA A 304 11.54 22.79 -34.30
C ALA A 304 12.08 23.59 -33.11
N HIS A 305 13.12 24.41 -33.33
CA HIS A 305 13.70 25.33 -32.34
C HIS A 305 14.20 24.64 -31.05
N LEU A 306 14.78 23.46 -31.14
CA LEU A 306 15.32 22.74 -29.99
C LEU A 306 16.45 23.48 -29.30
N ASP A 307 17.25 24.21 -30.04
CA ASP A 307 18.32 25.11 -29.54
C ASP A 307 17.77 26.19 -28.60
N VAL A 308 16.65 26.82 -28.96
CA VAL A 308 15.98 27.84 -28.13
C VAL A 308 15.40 27.18 -26.86
N VAL A 309 14.81 25.99 -27.00
CA VAL A 309 14.28 25.22 -25.87
C VAL A 309 15.40 24.80 -24.92
N ALA A 310 16.51 24.27 -25.44
CA ALA A 310 17.68 23.89 -24.64
C ALA A 310 18.20 25.09 -23.85
N HIS A 311 18.41 26.22 -24.52
CA HIS A 311 18.88 27.46 -23.86
C HIS A 311 17.92 27.92 -22.76
N GLY A 312 16.60 27.83 -22.98
CA GLY A 312 15.60 28.15 -21.97
C GLY A 312 15.72 27.27 -20.72
N ASN A 313 15.87 25.95 -20.91
CA ASN A 313 16.02 24.98 -19.82
C ASN A 313 17.37 25.15 -19.10
N GLU A 314 18.47 25.37 -19.83
CA GLU A 314 19.79 25.69 -19.24
C GLU A 314 19.74 26.91 -18.33
N ARG A 315 19.02 27.97 -18.75
CA ARG A 315 18.86 29.18 -17.96
C ARG A 315 18.14 28.92 -16.64
N VAL A 316 17.07 28.11 -16.67
CA VAL A 316 16.32 27.74 -15.45
C VAL A 316 17.20 26.92 -14.52
N LEU A 317 17.86 25.89 -15.06
CA LEU A 317 18.73 25.03 -14.27
C LEU A 317 19.90 25.80 -13.66
N ARG A 318 20.55 26.70 -14.43
CA ARG A 318 21.63 27.54 -13.94
C ARG A 318 21.23 28.37 -12.72
N ALA A 319 20.03 28.93 -12.71
CA ALA A 319 19.52 29.68 -11.56
C ALA A 319 19.41 28.79 -10.33
N ARG A 320 18.85 27.59 -10.48
CA ARG A 320 18.70 26.62 -9.38
C ARG A 320 20.03 26.10 -8.85
N LEU A 321 21.00 25.81 -9.75
CA LEU A 321 22.35 25.40 -9.34
C LEU A 321 23.13 26.53 -8.67
N ALA A 322 22.90 27.78 -9.09
CA ALA A 322 23.51 28.94 -8.44
C ALA A 322 22.96 29.15 -7.02
N ASP A 323 21.65 28.95 -6.82
CA ASP A 323 21.03 28.95 -5.49
C ASP A 323 21.59 27.84 -4.61
N ALA A 324 21.69 26.60 -5.15
CA ALA A 324 22.26 25.47 -4.43
C ALA A 324 23.72 25.75 -4.02
N GLN A 325 24.55 26.27 -4.92
CA GLN A 325 25.94 26.63 -4.61
C GLN A 325 26.01 27.72 -3.52
N PHE A 326 25.18 28.74 -3.61
CA PHE A 326 25.14 29.81 -2.62
C PHE A 326 24.79 29.26 -1.21
N PHE A 327 23.74 28.45 -1.09
CA PHE A 327 23.35 27.89 0.19
C PHE A 327 24.40 26.92 0.73
N PHE A 328 24.98 26.08 -0.14
CA PHE A 328 26.06 25.16 0.26
C PHE A 328 27.28 25.92 0.83
N ASP A 329 27.68 27.00 0.19
CA ASP A 329 28.82 27.81 0.65
C ASP A 329 28.50 28.57 1.95
N GLU A 330 27.27 29.07 2.11
CA GLU A 330 26.82 29.75 3.34
C GLU A 330 26.70 28.77 4.51
N ASP A 331 26.11 27.59 4.30
CA ASP A 331 25.90 26.60 5.35
C ASP A 331 27.23 26.06 5.90
N ARG A 332 28.24 25.88 5.03
CA ARG A 332 29.58 25.42 5.42
C ARG A 332 30.41 26.43 6.24
N ARG A 333 29.92 27.63 6.45
CA ARG A 333 30.55 28.59 7.36
C ARG A 333 30.35 28.22 8.83
N LYS A 334 29.46 27.30 9.13
CA LYS A 334 29.14 26.77 10.44
C LYS A 334 29.12 25.27 10.40
N SER A 335 29.54 24.64 11.48
CA SER A 335 29.39 23.20 11.65
C SER A 335 27.96 22.79 11.93
N LEU A 336 27.62 21.49 11.71
CA LEU A 336 26.32 20.94 12.09
C LEU A 336 26.02 21.15 13.59
N THR A 337 27.04 21.08 14.44
CA THR A 337 26.88 21.39 15.88
C THR A 337 26.39 22.82 16.11
N GLU A 338 26.92 23.79 15.36
CA GLU A 338 26.47 25.19 15.45
C GLU A 338 25.08 25.38 14.83
N HIS A 339 24.75 24.63 13.77
CA HIS A 339 23.39 24.62 13.20
C HIS A 339 22.38 24.03 14.17
N ARG A 340 22.74 22.94 14.92
CA ARG A 340 21.88 22.33 15.94
C ARG A 340 21.35 23.34 16.96
N GLU A 341 22.13 24.34 17.36
CA GLU A 341 21.71 25.37 18.30
C GLU A 341 20.46 26.14 17.84
N LYS A 342 20.26 26.30 16.52
CA LYS A 342 19.07 26.94 15.97
C LYS A 342 17.79 26.08 16.15
N LEU A 343 17.93 24.77 16.32
CA LEU A 343 16.78 23.87 16.58
C LEU A 343 16.00 24.23 17.85
N LYS A 344 16.62 24.99 18.79
CA LYS A 344 15.96 25.52 19.99
C LYS A 344 14.77 26.43 19.64
N THR A 345 14.80 27.05 18.46
CA THR A 345 13.72 27.94 17.98
C THR A 345 12.73 27.25 17.05
N VAL A 346 12.99 26.01 16.66
CA VAL A 346 12.13 25.22 15.77
C VAL A 346 11.21 24.34 16.61
N VAL A 347 9.93 24.61 16.59
CA VAL A 347 8.93 23.84 17.32
C VAL A 347 8.79 22.46 16.65
N PHE A 348 8.96 21.38 17.43
CA PHE A 348 8.67 20.02 16.95
C PHE A 348 7.17 19.82 16.78
N GLN A 349 6.44 19.85 17.89
CA GLN A 349 4.98 19.88 17.92
C GLN A 349 4.52 20.67 19.14
N ARG A 350 3.31 21.24 19.03
CA ARG A 350 2.72 21.95 20.18
C ARG A 350 2.54 21.00 21.36
N GLY A 351 3.21 21.27 22.45
CA GLY A 351 3.19 20.46 23.68
C GLY A 351 4.32 19.42 23.78
N LEU A 352 5.16 19.27 22.74
CA LEU A 352 6.27 18.32 22.71
C LEU A 352 7.65 19.00 22.63
N GLY A 353 7.69 20.33 22.77
CA GLY A 353 8.93 21.10 22.76
C GLY A 353 9.49 21.43 21.39
N SER A 354 10.78 21.72 21.37
CA SER A 354 11.57 22.08 20.17
C SER A 354 12.20 20.87 19.50
N MET A 355 12.69 21.06 18.27
CA MET A 355 13.49 20.05 17.57
C MET A 355 14.81 19.78 18.30
N TYR A 356 15.35 20.74 19.05
CA TYR A 356 16.53 20.53 19.91
C TYR A 356 16.23 19.52 21.01
N GLU A 357 15.14 19.72 21.77
CA GLU A 357 14.70 18.79 22.82
C GLU A 357 14.40 17.40 22.25
N LYS A 358 13.89 17.32 21.02
CA LYS A 358 13.75 16.05 20.31
C LYS A 358 15.10 15.37 20.11
N THR A 359 16.14 16.09 19.66
CA THR A 359 17.48 15.46 19.52
C THR A 359 18.06 14.99 20.85
N GLU A 360 17.76 15.65 21.98
CA GLU A 360 18.15 15.16 23.31
C GLU A 360 17.47 13.81 23.63
N ARG A 361 16.16 13.65 23.35
CA ARG A 361 15.48 12.37 23.52
C ARG A 361 16.03 11.30 22.58
N LEU A 362 16.29 11.66 21.31
CA LEU A 362 16.89 10.72 20.37
C LEU A 362 18.26 10.24 20.79
N MET A 363 19.07 11.08 21.45
CA MET A 363 20.38 10.65 21.99
C MET A 363 20.19 9.54 23.03
N ALA A 364 19.22 9.63 23.92
CA ALA A 364 18.94 8.60 24.92
C ALA A 364 18.40 7.32 24.25
N LEU A 365 17.32 7.44 23.47
CA LEU A 365 16.70 6.31 22.78
C LEU A 365 17.66 5.56 21.87
N THR A 366 18.41 6.28 21.01
CA THR A 366 19.34 5.62 20.07
C THR A 366 20.43 4.88 20.81
N THR A 367 20.93 5.44 21.93
CA THR A 367 21.96 4.79 22.73
C THR A 367 21.43 3.50 23.36
N ALA A 368 20.22 3.54 23.96
CA ALA A 368 19.58 2.37 24.55
C ALA A 368 19.31 1.27 23.49
N ILE A 369 18.77 1.65 22.33
CA ILE A 369 18.52 0.71 21.24
C ILE A 369 19.80 0.06 20.72
N VAL A 370 20.90 0.81 20.57
CA VAL A 370 22.19 0.26 20.13
C VAL A 370 22.74 -0.72 21.17
N GLU A 371 22.59 -0.42 22.46
CA GLU A 371 23.03 -1.30 23.54
C GLU A 371 22.21 -2.60 23.57
N GLU A 372 20.90 -2.52 23.36
CA GLU A 372 20.01 -3.68 23.24
C GLU A 372 20.32 -4.52 21.99
N MET A 373 20.52 -3.88 20.81
CA MET A 373 20.88 -4.59 19.58
C MET A 373 22.23 -5.33 19.70
N ALA A 374 23.13 -4.85 20.56
CA ALA A 374 24.41 -5.49 20.87
C ALA A 374 24.33 -6.44 22.08
N GLU A 375 23.16 -6.76 22.59
CA GLU A 375 22.94 -7.64 23.76
C GLU A 375 23.75 -7.20 24.99
N GLY A 376 23.99 -5.88 25.14
CA GLY A 376 24.78 -5.29 26.21
C GLY A 376 26.30 -5.28 25.98
N ASP A 377 26.77 -5.73 24.82
CA ASP A 377 28.21 -5.81 24.46
C ASP A 377 28.68 -4.63 23.55
N ALA A 378 27.89 -3.53 23.47
CA ALA A 378 28.30 -2.36 22.70
C ALA A 378 29.54 -1.69 23.29
N ASP A 379 30.55 -1.44 22.48
CA ASP A 379 31.76 -0.72 22.94
C ASP A 379 31.50 0.80 23.07
N ASP A 380 32.36 1.46 23.88
CA ASP A 380 32.25 2.90 24.13
C ASP A 380 32.27 3.76 22.85
N ALA A 381 32.95 3.31 21.79
CA ALA A 381 33.03 4.05 20.53
C ALA A 381 31.70 3.96 19.76
N THR A 382 31.07 2.79 19.73
CA THR A 382 29.75 2.58 19.12
C THR A 382 28.67 3.40 19.83
N LEU A 383 28.68 3.41 21.17
CA LEU A 383 27.74 4.23 21.97
C LEU A 383 27.99 5.74 21.79
N ALA A 384 29.24 6.15 21.63
CA ALA A 384 29.60 7.55 21.32
C ALA A 384 29.10 7.96 19.93
N ASP A 385 29.27 7.10 18.92
CA ASP A 385 28.75 7.32 17.56
C ASP A 385 27.21 7.37 17.56
N ALA A 386 26.53 6.51 18.34
CA ALA A 386 25.07 6.52 18.47
C ALA A 386 24.56 7.85 19.02
N ARG A 387 25.17 8.30 20.11
CA ARG A 387 24.86 9.60 20.73
C ARG A 387 25.11 10.74 19.75
N ARG A 388 26.26 10.71 19.05
CA ARG A 388 26.65 11.76 18.12
C ARG A 388 25.75 11.82 16.89
N ALA A 389 25.39 10.69 16.31
CA ALA A 389 24.45 10.62 15.19
C ALA A 389 23.10 11.22 15.57
N ALA A 390 22.55 10.85 16.72
CA ALA A 390 21.29 11.38 17.23
C ALA A 390 21.38 12.88 17.54
N GLU A 391 22.47 13.36 18.12
CA GLU A 391 22.72 14.77 18.40
C GLU A 391 22.64 15.61 17.13
N LEU A 392 23.22 15.16 16.03
CA LEU A 392 23.30 15.91 14.78
C LEU A 392 22.14 15.63 13.83
N SER A 393 21.32 14.65 14.11
CA SER A 393 20.33 14.05 13.19
C SER A 393 19.35 15.03 12.55
N LYS A 394 19.01 16.13 13.20
CA LYS A 394 18.04 17.13 12.72
C LYS A 394 18.69 18.50 12.41
N ALA A 395 20.02 18.58 12.53
CA ALA A 395 20.71 19.87 12.41
C ALA A 395 20.65 20.46 10.99
N ASP A 396 20.55 19.63 9.98
CA ASP A 396 20.42 20.05 8.58
C ASP A 396 19.08 20.75 8.25
N LEU A 397 18.02 20.49 9.03
CA LEU A 397 16.70 21.11 8.83
C LEU A 397 16.73 22.65 8.90
N VAL A 398 17.72 23.24 9.55
CA VAL A 398 17.88 24.68 9.70
C VAL A 398 18.98 25.28 8.84
N THR A 399 19.53 24.49 7.91
CA THR A 399 20.45 24.92 6.89
C THR A 399 19.70 25.61 5.74
N GLY A 400 20.39 26.50 5.03
CA GLY A 400 19.81 27.16 3.86
C GLY A 400 19.47 26.17 2.76
N MET A 401 20.33 25.16 2.55
CA MET A 401 20.15 24.14 1.53
C MET A 401 18.86 23.35 1.77
N VAL A 402 18.64 22.80 2.96
CA VAL A 402 17.44 21.98 3.26
C VAL A 402 16.17 22.85 3.37
N THR A 403 16.31 24.13 3.74
CA THR A 403 15.19 25.07 3.75
C THR A 403 14.67 25.34 2.33
N GLU A 404 15.57 25.48 1.33
CA GLU A 404 15.19 25.69 -0.08
C GLU A 404 14.88 24.38 -0.82
N PHE A 405 15.60 23.30 -0.51
CA PHE A 405 15.47 21.99 -1.13
C PHE A 405 15.15 20.96 -0.05
N THR A 406 13.89 20.89 0.36
CA THR A 406 13.43 20.08 1.49
C THR A 406 13.65 18.59 1.31
N GLU A 407 13.72 18.13 0.06
CA GLU A 407 14.00 16.75 -0.34
C GLU A 407 15.41 16.29 0.02
N LEU A 408 16.33 17.24 0.30
CA LEU A 408 17.71 16.98 0.66
C LEU A 408 17.91 16.77 2.16
N GLN A 409 16.84 16.79 2.97
CA GLN A 409 16.94 16.47 4.40
C GLN A 409 17.55 15.06 4.59
N GLY A 410 18.46 14.94 5.54
CA GLY A 410 19.26 13.74 5.77
C GLY A 410 20.45 13.64 4.81
N ILE A 411 20.23 13.76 3.50
CA ILE A 411 21.29 13.72 2.49
C ILE A 411 22.33 14.83 2.77
N MET A 412 21.87 16.06 2.96
CA MET A 412 22.77 17.17 3.28
C MET A 412 23.31 17.08 4.70
N GLY A 413 22.55 16.53 5.63
CA GLY A 413 23.06 16.22 6.97
C GLY A 413 24.25 15.28 6.92
N ARG A 414 24.19 14.21 6.11
CA ARG A 414 25.31 13.30 5.86
C ARG A 414 26.52 14.03 5.24
N GLU A 415 26.30 14.81 4.18
CA GLU A 415 27.37 15.50 3.48
C GLU A 415 28.08 16.53 4.39
N TYR A 416 27.31 17.31 5.14
CA TYR A 416 27.88 18.26 6.10
C TYR A 416 28.62 17.56 7.25
N ALA A 417 28.08 16.45 7.77
CA ALA A 417 28.77 15.66 8.79
C ALA A 417 30.15 15.17 8.33
N LEU A 418 30.23 14.62 7.10
CA LEU A 418 31.50 14.20 6.52
C LEU A 418 32.48 15.37 6.35
N LEU A 419 32.00 16.54 5.93
CA LEU A 419 32.81 17.75 5.77
C LEU A 419 33.29 18.34 7.11
N ASP A 420 32.51 18.15 8.18
CA ASP A 420 32.87 18.54 9.55
C ASP A 420 33.82 17.52 10.21
N GLY A 421 34.11 16.38 9.56
CA GLY A 421 35.03 15.35 10.03
C GLY A 421 34.41 14.29 10.95
N GLU A 422 33.09 14.17 10.95
CA GLU A 422 32.38 13.10 11.66
C GLU A 422 32.69 11.72 11.05
N SER A 423 32.50 10.65 11.83
CA SER A 423 32.70 9.29 11.34
C SER A 423 31.73 8.97 10.18
N PRO A 424 32.14 8.13 9.20
CA PRO A 424 31.22 7.69 8.14
C PRO A 424 29.96 6.99 8.67
N ALA A 425 30.04 6.33 9.82
CA ALA A 425 28.89 5.69 10.47
C ALA A 425 27.88 6.73 10.97
N VAL A 426 28.35 7.76 11.67
CA VAL A 426 27.54 8.90 12.12
C VAL A 426 26.88 9.60 10.91
N ALA A 427 27.66 9.95 9.91
CA ALA A 427 27.17 10.64 8.73
C ALA A 427 26.08 9.82 8.01
N ARG A 428 26.29 8.52 7.86
CA ARG A 428 25.32 7.64 7.20
C ARG A 428 24.03 7.49 8.00
N ALA A 429 24.11 7.35 9.30
CA ALA A 429 22.95 7.26 10.17
C ALA A 429 22.06 8.53 10.12
N ILE A 430 22.67 9.71 9.96
CA ILE A 430 21.96 10.98 9.78
C ILE A 430 21.08 10.97 8.52
N ASP A 431 21.49 10.33 7.45
CA ASP A 431 20.66 10.15 6.24
C ASP A 431 19.62 9.05 6.44
N GLU A 432 20.06 7.89 6.93
CA GLU A 432 19.23 6.68 7.06
C GLU A 432 18.08 6.82 8.07
N GLN A 433 18.13 7.74 9.04
CA GLN A 433 17.07 7.94 10.02
C GLN A 433 15.71 8.23 9.41
N TYR A 434 15.68 8.81 8.22
CA TYR A 434 14.43 9.14 7.53
C TYR A 434 13.86 7.95 6.75
N MET A 435 14.65 6.90 6.56
CA MET A 435 14.21 5.70 5.83
C MET A 435 13.30 4.81 6.69
N PRO A 436 12.30 4.14 6.08
CA PRO A 436 11.79 4.43 4.76
C PRO A 436 11.00 5.75 4.72
N ARG A 437 11.21 6.57 3.69
CA ARG A 437 10.59 7.90 3.53
C ARG A 437 9.15 7.80 3.01
N PHE A 438 8.88 6.75 2.22
CA PHE A 438 7.58 6.44 1.62
C PHE A 438 7.38 4.92 1.54
N ALA A 439 6.18 4.48 1.13
CA ALA A 439 5.91 3.05 0.97
C ALA A 439 6.75 2.46 -0.18
N GLY A 440 7.48 1.38 0.10
CA GLY A 440 8.39 0.75 -0.87
C GLY A 440 9.78 1.39 -0.99
N ASP A 441 10.10 2.40 -0.15
CA ASP A 441 11.45 2.95 -0.04
C ASP A 441 12.42 1.92 0.59
N GLU A 442 13.72 2.13 0.37
CA GLU A 442 14.77 1.34 1.01
C GLU A 442 14.73 1.50 2.54
N LEU A 443 15.06 0.42 3.25
CA LEU A 443 15.26 0.46 4.70
C LEU A 443 16.68 0.90 5.03
N PRO A 444 16.91 1.46 6.25
CA PRO A 444 18.26 1.71 6.74
C PRO A 444 19.13 0.45 6.63
N GLN A 445 20.36 0.60 6.15
CA GLN A 445 21.27 -0.52 5.88
C GLN A 445 22.30 -0.72 7.00
N THR A 446 22.57 0.33 7.80
CA THR A 446 23.55 0.25 8.88
C THR A 446 22.87 0.05 10.24
N PRO A 447 23.46 -0.72 11.17
CA PRO A 447 22.89 -0.90 12.50
C PRO A 447 22.59 0.43 13.22
N LEU A 448 23.51 1.39 13.11
CA LEU A 448 23.31 2.72 13.69
C LEU A 448 22.18 3.51 13.00
N GLY A 449 22.05 3.39 11.67
CA GLY A 449 20.94 3.98 10.93
C GLY A 449 19.58 3.38 11.31
N VAL A 450 19.54 2.06 11.50
CA VAL A 450 18.34 1.35 12.00
C VAL A 450 17.98 1.86 13.38
N ALA A 451 18.93 1.87 14.34
CA ALA A 451 18.69 2.31 15.70
C ALA A 451 18.15 3.75 15.77
N LEU A 452 18.78 4.68 15.04
CA LEU A 452 18.33 6.08 14.99
C LEU A 452 16.96 6.23 14.32
N SER A 453 16.69 5.45 13.28
CA SER A 453 15.39 5.46 12.59
C SER A 453 14.26 4.90 13.46
N VAL A 454 14.51 3.82 14.20
CA VAL A 454 13.59 3.27 15.20
C VAL A 454 13.32 4.29 16.30
N ALA A 455 14.39 4.90 16.86
CA ALA A 455 14.28 5.94 17.88
C ALA A 455 13.43 7.13 17.42
N ASP A 456 13.65 7.64 16.20
CA ASP A 456 12.90 8.77 15.66
C ASP A 456 11.40 8.45 15.50
N LYS A 457 11.08 7.23 15.04
CA LYS A 457 9.69 6.82 14.81
C LYS A 457 8.94 6.55 16.10
N ILE A 458 9.58 5.90 17.09
CA ILE A 458 8.93 5.66 18.38
C ILE A 458 8.74 6.96 19.16
N ASP A 459 9.71 7.89 19.16
CA ASP A 459 9.56 9.23 19.73
C ASP A 459 8.38 10.00 19.10
N ASN A 460 8.23 9.92 17.77
CA ASN A 460 7.13 10.56 17.07
C ASN A 460 5.76 9.96 17.45
N ILE A 461 5.66 8.63 17.55
CA ILE A 461 4.42 7.94 17.86
C ILE A 461 4.01 8.20 19.30
N VAL A 462 4.89 7.91 20.26
CA VAL A 462 4.62 8.08 21.70
C VAL A 462 4.36 9.56 22.03
N GLY A 463 5.22 10.47 21.56
CA GLY A 463 5.04 11.89 21.77
C GLY A 463 3.71 12.41 21.23
N THR A 464 3.32 12.03 20.01
CA THR A 464 2.06 12.47 19.41
C THR A 464 0.85 11.88 20.14
N PHE A 465 0.92 10.61 20.55
CA PHE A 465 -0.15 9.94 21.31
C PHE A 465 -0.33 10.52 22.69
N SER A 466 0.76 10.97 23.34
CA SER A 466 0.69 11.66 24.64
C SER A 466 -0.17 12.92 24.59
N GLN A 467 -0.25 13.56 23.42
CA GLN A 467 -1.11 14.72 23.17
C GLN A 467 -2.54 14.36 22.77
N GLY A 468 -2.92 13.07 22.86
CA GLY A 468 -4.24 12.58 22.46
C GLY A 468 -4.49 12.62 20.92
N ARG A 469 -3.44 12.72 20.12
CA ARG A 469 -3.53 12.85 18.64
C ARG A 469 -3.29 11.52 17.94
N ILE A 470 -4.10 10.51 18.27
CA ILE A 470 -4.06 9.20 17.62
C ILE A 470 -4.76 9.30 16.26
N PRO A 471 -4.14 8.86 15.15
CA PRO A 471 -4.75 8.91 13.83
C PRO A 471 -6.05 8.11 13.74
N THR A 472 -7.13 8.75 13.27
CA THR A 472 -8.45 8.13 13.10
C THR A 472 -8.97 8.33 11.67
N GLY A 473 -9.66 7.32 11.10
CA GLY A 473 -10.22 7.39 9.75
C GLY A 473 -9.17 7.80 8.70
N SER A 474 -9.44 8.82 7.90
CA SER A 474 -8.53 9.35 6.87
C SER A 474 -7.53 10.40 7.38
N GLN A 475 -7.63 10.82 8.66
CA GLN A 475 -6.80 11.90 9.21
C GLN A 475 -5.51 11.35 9.82
N ASP A 476 -4.39 11.73 9.24
CA ASP A 476 -3.04 11.46 9.75
C ASP A 476 -2.10 12.61 9.37
N PRO A 477 -2.24 13.77 10.01
CA PRO A 477 -1.50 14.97 9.63
C PRO A 477 0.01 14.88 9.89
N PHE A 478 0.44 13.91 10.72
CA PHE A 478 1.85 13.70 11.07
C PHE A 478 2.47 12.48 10.37
N GLY A 479 1.72 11.78 9.52
CA GLY A 479 2.19 10.59 8.79
C GLY A 479 2.59 9.42 9.68
N LEU A 480 1.96 9.30 10.86
CA LEU A 480 2.32 8.28 11.86
C LEU A 480 2.07 6.86 11.35
N ARG A 481 1.06 6.66 10.47
CA ARG A 481 0.80 5.34 9.87
C ARG A 481 1.98 4.85 9.04
N ARG A 482 2.57 5.74 8.25
CA ARG A 482 3.76 5.44 7.46
C ARG A 482 4.97 5.19 8.36
N GLN A 483 5.14 5.97 9.41
CA GLN A 483 6.22 5.79 10.38
C GLN A 483 6.10 4.45 11.12
N ALA A 484 4.90 4.09 11.57
CA ALA A 484 4.63 2.79 12.20
C ALA A 484 4.85 1.61 11.23
N LEU A 485 4.48 1.76 9.94
CA LEU A 485 4.79 0.74 8.94
C LEU A 485 6.31 0.60 8.76
N GLY A 486 7.03 1.71 8.66
CA GLY A 486 8.49 1.69 8.57
C GLY A 486 9.14 1.04 9.78
N LEU A 487 8.65 1.32 11.00
CA LEU A 487 9.10 0.66 12.22
C LEU A 487 8.89 -0.86 12.15
N VAL A 488 7.69 -1.31 11.80
CA VAL A 488 7.35 -2.74 11.64
C VAL A 488 8.28 -3.42 10.63
N LEU A 489 8.47 -2.81 9.46
CA LEU A 489 9.32 -3.38 8.41
C LEU A 489 10.79 -3.50 8.85
N MET A 490 11.32 -2.49 9.54
CA MET A 490 12.69 -2.55 10.08
C MET A 490 12.86 -3.65 11.11
N LEU A 491 11.94 -3.77 12.09
CA LEU A 491 12.03 -4.80 13.12
C LEU A 491 11.93 -6.21 12.51
N ILE A 492 11.09 -6.41 11.50
CA ILE A 492 10.97 -7.69 10.80
C ILE A 492 12.23 -8.00 9.99
N GLU A 493 12.77 -7.03 9.22
CA GLU A 493 13.94 -7.27 8.36
C GLU A 493 15.21 -7.53 9.16
N GLN A 494 15.31 -6.91 10.33
CA GLN A 494 16.42 -7.12 11.25
C GLN A 494 16.26 -8.36 12.14
N GLU A 495 15.17 -9.12 11.99
CA GLU A 495 14.84 -10.23 12.89
C GLU A 495 14.98 -9.82 14.37
N SER A 496 14.52 -8.61 14.69
CA SER A 496 14.79 -7.93 15.94
C SER A 496 14.19 -8.67 17.14
N THR A 497 14.97 -8.81 18.19
CA THR A 497 14.53 -9.35 19.49
C THR A 497 13.97 -8.30 20.43
N MET A 498 14.02 -7.02 20.07
CA MET A 498 13.48 -5.90 20.86
C MET A 498 11.97 -6.03 21.07
N LEU A 499 11.54 -5.85 22.31
CA LEU A 499 10.13 -5.80 22.64
C LEU A 499 9.56 -4.40 22.35
N LEU A 500 8.37 -4.37 21.78
CA LEU A 500 7.66 -3.11 21.51
C LEU A 500 7.35 -2.37 22.83
N SER A 501 7.04 -3.11 23.90
CA SER A 501 6.80 -2.57 25.24
C SER A 501 8.03 -1.84 25.77
N ASP A 502 9.23 -2.39 25.61
CA ASP A 502 10.46 -1.76 26.10
C ASP A 502 10.75 -0.46 25.35
N LEU A 503 10.59 -0.47 24.01
CA LEU A 503 10.72 0.75 23.19
C LEU A 503 9.72 1.85 23.61
N VAL A 504 8.49 1.46 23.94
CA VAL A 504 7.46 2.40 24.41
C VAL A 504 7.78 2.94 25.79
N ASP A 505 8.28 2.10 26.68
CA ASP A 505 8.63 2.46 28.04
C ASP A 505 9.77 3.46 28.10
N GLU A 506 10.85 3.19 27.36
CA GLU A 506 11.96 4.11 27.19
C GLU A 506 11.51 5.48 26.66
N ALA A 507 10.62 5.49 25.67
CA ALA A 507 10.07 6.74 25.16
C ALA A 507 9.15 7.44 26.17
N CYS A 508 8.36 6.71 26.95
CA CYS A 508 7.51 7.27 27.99
C CYS A 508 8.31 7.95 29.09
N ASP A 509 9.44 7.39 29.49
CA ASP A 509 10.33 7.98 30.52
C ASP A 509 10.87 9.35 30.07
N LEU A 510 11.16 9.52 28.79
CA LEU A 510 11.64 10.79 28.24
C LEU A 510 10.56 11.87 28.10
N TYR A 511 9.30 11.51 28.26
CA TYR A 511 8.15 12.43 28.25
C TYR A 511 7.47 12.57 29.60
N ASP A 512 8.06 12.02 30.69
CA ASP A 512 7.49 12.00 32.05
C ASP A 512 6.05 11.38 32.08
N LEU A 513 5.86 10.27 31.34
CA LEU A 513 4.55 9.62 31.16
C LEU A 513 4.37 8.34 32.02
N GLU A 514 5.08 8.19 33.13
CA GLU A 514 5.05 6.99 33.99
C GLU A 514 3.63 6.54 34.38
N GLU A 515 2.75 7.49 34.73
CA GLU A 515 1.36 7.20 35.09
C GLU A 515 0.48 6.72 33.92
N PHE A 516 0.93 6.92 32.68
CA PHE A 516 0.20 6.57 31.47
C PHE A 516 0.85 5.43 30.68
N ARG A 517 1.91 4.82 31.18
CA ARG A 517 2.73 3.81 30.51
C ARG A 517 1.89 2.64 29.98
N ASP A 518 1.16 1.93 30.83
CA ASP A 518 0.32 0.78 30.44
C ASP A 518 -0.67 1.15 29.33
N LYS A 519 -1.25 2.35 29.42
CA LYS A 519 -2.19 2.83 28.40
C LYS A 519 -1.50 3.15 27.10
N MET A 520 -0.27 3.67 27.15
CA MET A 520 0.53 3.97 25.96
C MET A 520 0.96 2.70 25.26
N GLN A 521 1.39 1.67 26.00
CA GLN A 521 1.70 0.35 25.47
C GLN A 521 0.51 -0.21 24.69
N VAL A 522 -0.71 -0.19 25.25
CA VAL A 522 -1.93 -0.64 24.57
C VAL A 522 -2.19 0.15 23.29
N TYR A 523 -2.09 1.48 23.33
CA TYR A 523 -2.35 2.32 22.16
C TYR A 523 -1.34 2.08 21.03
N VAL A 524 -0.06 1.95 21.37
CA VAL A 524 0.99 1.69 20.39
C VAL A 524 0.86 0.28 19.84
N ALA A 525 0.63 -0.73 20.70
CA ALA A 525 0.41 -2.11 20.26
C ALA A 525 -0.78 -2.22 19.28
N ASP A 526 -1.92 -1.60 19.58
CA ASP A 526 -3.08 -1.56 18.69
C ASP A 526 -2.76 -0.88 17.35
N PHE A 527 -1.98 0.20 17.41
CA PHE A 527 -1.56 0.91 16.22
C PHE A 527 -0.61 0.10 15.36
N ILE A 528 0.36 -0.60 15.95
CA ILE A 528 1.30 -1.51 15.28
C ILE A 528 0.59 -2.75 14.73
N ARG A 529 -0.34 -3.34 15.49
CA ARG A 529 -1.16 -4.50 15.07
C ARG A 529 -1.83 -4.27 13.71
N LEU A 530 -2.37 -3.08 13.49
CA LEU A 530 -2.98 -2.73 12.20
C LEU A 530 -1.97 -2.67 11.05
N ARG A 531 -0.70 -2.33 11.32
CA ARG A 531 0.37 -2.31 10.31
C ARG A 531 0.85 -3.73 10.00
N LEU A 532 1.02 -4.54 11.03
CA LEU A 532 1.32 -5.98 10.88
C LEU A 532 0.25 -6.68 10.05
N LYS A 533 -1.03 -6.39 10.30
CA LYS A 533 -2.13 -6.93 9.48
C LYS A 533 -1.98 -6.60 8.00
N ASN A 534 -1.60 -5.36 7.66
CA ASN A 534 -1.35 -4.97 6.28
C ASN A 534 -0.17 -5.76 5.69
N VAL A 535 0.95 -5.84 6.41
CA VAL A 535 2.15 -6.59 5.98
C VAL A 535 1.83 -8.07 5.75
N LEU A 536 1.08 -8.70 6.64
CA LEU A 536 0.65 -10.10 6.48
C LEU A 536 -0.29 -10.26 5.27
N SER A 537 -1.20 -9.32 5.04
CA SER A 537 -2.11 -9.33 3.88
C SER A 537 -1.34 -9.20 2.56
N GLU A 538 -0.35 -8.31 2.48
CA GLU A 538 0.53 -8.15 1.31
C GLU A 538 1.38 -9.39 1.04
N ARG A 539 1.75 -10.14 2.09
CA ARG A 539 2.44 -11.44 1.99
C ARG A 539 1.51 -12.60 1.62
N GLY A 540 0.21 -12.35 1.48
CA GLY A 540 -0.78 -13.35 1.08
C GLY A 540 -1.24 -14.30 2.21
N VAL A 541 -0.96 -13.98 3.48
CA VAL A 541 -1.38 -14.78 4.63
C VAL A 541 -2.92 -14.79 4.74
N ARG A 542 -3.51 -15.95 5.01
CA ARG A 542 -4.97 -16.11 5.21
C ARG A 542 -5.49 -15.18 6.30
N TYR A 543 -6.68 -14.60 6.13
CA TYR A 543 -7.24 -13.62 7.06
C TYR A 543 -7.44 -14.16 8.48
N ASP A 544 -7.83 -15.42 8.62
CA ASP A 544 -8.05 -16.11 9.90
C ASP A 544 -6.74 -16.43 10.63
N VAL A 545 -5.67 -16.75 9.89
CA VAL A 545 -4.31 -16.88 10.42
C VAL A 545 -3.81 -15.52 10.92
N GLN A 546 -4.04 -14.45 10.15
CA GLN A 546 -3.72 -13.09 10.61
C GLN A 546 -4.39 -12.78 11.96
N GLU A 547 -5.70 -13.03 12.09
CA GLU A 547 -6.43 -12.79 13.35
C GLU A 547 -5.92 -13.68 14.50
N ALA A 548 -5.43 -14.88 14.20
CA ALA A 548 -4.93 -15.80 15.19
C ALA A 548 -3.58 -15.35 15.79
N VAL A 549 -2.66 -14.80 14.98
CA VAL A 549 -1.31 -14.43 15.43
C VAL A 549 -1.17 -12.98 15.91
N LEU A 550 -2.14 -12.12 15.59
CA LEU A 550 -2.11 -10.71 15.97
C LEU A 550 -2.59 -10.46 17.42
N GLY A 551 -2.87 -11.48 18.22
CA GLY A 551 -3.23 -11.35 19.64
C GLY A 551 -2.12 -10.69 20.46
N ASP A 552 -0.90 -11.17 20.29
CA ASP A 552 0.32 -10.59 20.83
C ASP A 552 1.20 -10.05 19.69
N VAL A 553 1.66 -8.81 19.84
CA VAL A 553 2.50 -8.09 18.87
C VAL A 553 3.73 -7.46 19.52
N ASP A 554 4.06 -7.88 20.74
CA ASP A 554 5.15 -7.28 21.50
C ASP A 554 6.49 -7.60 20.83
N LEU A 555 6.72 -8.85 20.44
CA LEU A 555 7.84 -9.22 19.58
C LEU A 555 7.41 -9.12 18.10
N VAL A 556 7.55 -7.94 17.52
CA VAL A 556 7.06 -7.60 16.16
C VAL A 556 7.62 -8.54 15.10
N ALA A 557 8.91 -8.87 15.16
CA ALA A 557 9.59 -9.72 14.19
C ALA A 557 9.07 -11.16 14.15
N ASP A 558 8.55 -11.65 15.27
CA ASP A 558 8.06 -13.02 15.41
C ASP A 558 6.68 -13.23 14.76
N VAL A 559 5.88 -12.18 14.64
CA VAL A 559 4.50 -12.29 14.12
C VAL A 559 4.44 -12.94 12.73
N PRO A 560 5.26 -12.56 11.72
CA PRO A 560 5.29 -13.25 10.44
C PRO A 560 5.79 -14.70 10.53
N VAL A 561 6.69 -15.00 11.46
CA VAL A 561 7.22 -16.36 11.69
C VAL A 561 6.11 -17.25 12.22
N ARG A 562 5.37 -16.77 13.24
CA ARG A 562 4.18 -17.48 13.78
C ARG A 562 3.10 -17.69 12.71
N ALA A 563 2.86 -16.69 11.87
CA ALA A 563 1.90 -16.82 10.77
C ALA A 563 2.30 -17.92 9.78
N ALA A 564 3.56 -17.94 9.33
CA ALA A 564 4.08 -18.96 8.44
C ALA A 564 4.05 -20.36 9.09
N TYR A 565 4.31 -20.44 10.38
CA TYR A 565 4.19 -21.68 11.13
C TYR A 565 2.75 -22.21 11.14
N VAL A 566 1.75 -21.36 11.45
CA VAL A 566 0.33 -21.77 11.47
C VAL A 566 -0.15 -22.19 10.08
N GLU A 567 0.25 -21.49 9.00
CA GLU A 567 -0.07 -21.89 7.63
C GLU A 567 0.53 -23.25 7.27
N ARG A 568 1.79 -23.50 7.64
CA ARG A 568 2.45 -24.80 7.44
C ARG A 568 1.74 -25.91 8.23
N LEU A 569 1.33 -25.65 9.46
CA LEU A 569 0.59 -26.59 10.30
C LEU A 569 -0.75 -26.96 9.66
N LEU A 570 -1.51 -25.97 9.18
CA LEU A 570 -2.78 -26.16 8.50
C LEU A 570 -2.64 -26.94 7.17
N ALA A 571 -1.54 -26.73 6.45
CA ALA A 571 -1.25 -27.44 5.20
C ALA A 571 -0.76 -28.89 5.43
N SER A 572 -0.40 -29.28 6.65
CA SER A 572 0.09 -30.61 6.98
C SER A 572 -1.02 -31.68 6.99
N GLU A 573 -0.65 -32.93 6.82
CA GLU A 573 -1.60 -34.06 6.97
C GLU A 573 -2.18 -34.07 8.39
N GLY A 574 -3.50 -33.98 8.51
CA GLY A 574 -4.20 -33.93 9.80
C GLY A 574 -4.15 -32.54 10.50
N GLY A 575 -3.64 -31.50 9.86
CA GLY A 575 -3.49 -30.16 10.46
C GLY A 575 -4.80 -29.54 10.95
N GLU A 576 -5.89 -29.68 10.22
CA GLU A 576 -7.22 -29.20 10.66
C GLU A 576 -7.70 -29.92 11.93
N ALA A 577 -7.49 -31.25 12.03
CA ALA A 577 -7.84 -32.03 13.23
C ALA A 577 -6.98 -31.59 14.42
N LEU A 578 -5.69 -31.31 14.19
CA LEU A 578 -4.77 -30.82 15.22
C LEU A 578 -5.25 -29.45 15.76
N VAL A 579 -5.61 -28.53 14.90
CA VAL A 579 -6.18 -27.24 15.30
C VAL A 579 -7.48 -27.42 16.09
N GLN A 580 -8.34 -28.36 15.70
CA GLN A 580 -9.56 -28.67 16.47
C GLN A 580 -9.24 -29.14 17.90
N SER A 581 -8.22 -30.00 18.07
CA SER A 581 -7.76 -30.44 19.39
C SER A 581 -7.28 -29.26 20.25
N PHE A 582 -6.51 -28.32 19.66
CA PHE A 582 -6.07 -27.11 20.36
C PHE A 582 -7.23 -26.21 20.76
N VAL A 583 -8.18 -25.96 19.85
CA VAL A 583 -9.40 -25.17 20.14
C VAL A 583 -10.21 -25.82 21.27
N ARG A 584 -10.26 -27.16 21.35
CA ARG A 584 -10.97 -27.87 22.40
C ARG A 584 -10.33 -27.64 23.79
N VAL A 585 -8.99 -27.57 23.87
CA VAL A 585 -8.27 -27.22 25.09
C VAL A 585 -8.63 -25.79 25.51
N GLY A 586 -8.50 -24.82 24.59
CA GLY A 586 -8.77 -23.41 24.85
C GLY A 586 -10.19 -23.14 25.34
N ASN A 587 -11.21 -23.82 24.75
CA ASN A 587 -12.60 -23.65 25.16
C ASN A 587 -12.88 -24.00 26.65
N ILE A 588 -12.06 -24.89 27.23
CA ILE A 588 -12.18 -25.28 28.65
C ILE A 588 -11.25 -24.45 29.52
N ALA A 589 -10.04 -24.19 29.05
CA ALA A 589 -8.96 -23.61 29.83
C ALA A 589 -9.08 -22.09 30.04
N ARG A 590 -9.60 -21.34 29.06
CA ARG A 590 -9.61 -19.84 29.08
C ARG A 590 -10.35 -19.21 30.26
N SER A 591 -11.33 -19.89 30.83
CA SER A 591 -12.09 -19.41 31.97
C SER A 591 -11.51 -19.81 33.32
N VAL A 592 -10.36 -20.46 33.34
CA VAL A 592 -9.75 -21.06 34.53
C VAL A 592 -8.52 -20.27 34.96
N THR A 593 -8.39 -20.02 36.26
CA THR A 593 -7.13 -19.54 36.82
C THR A 593 -6.17 -20.72 36.93
N GLY A 594 -5.01 -20.63 36.27
CA GLY A 594 -4.01 -21.71 36.29
C GLY A 594 -3.47 -22.00 37.69
N GLY A 595 -3.03 -23.23 37.90
CA GLY A 595 -2.36 -23.70 39.12
C GLY A 595 -1.19 -24.61 38.76
N THR A 596 -0.45 -25.05 39.77
CA THR A 596 0.64 -26.05 39.58
C THR A 596 0.05 -27.42 39.31
N VAL A 597 0.53 -28.10 38.24
CA VAL A 597 0.14 -29.46 37.91
C VAL A 597 0.87 -30.43 38.87
N ASP A 598 0.13 -31.26 39.58
CA ASP A 598 0.66 -32.31 40.48
C ASP A 598 0.40 -33.70 39.86
N PRO A 599 1.44 -34.38 39.30
CA PRO A 599 1.30 -35.70 38.73
C PRO A 599 0.81 -36.77 39.73
N ALA A 600 0.98 -36.57 41.05
CA ALA A 600 0.49 -37.47 42.06
C ALA A 600 -1.06 -37.53 42.18
N LEU A 601 -1.75 -36.54 41.62
CA LEU A 601 -3.21 -36.48 41.56
C LEU A 601 -3.81 -37.10 40.28
N PHE A 602 -2.98 -37.59 39.36
CA PHE A 602 -3.45 -38.26 38.16
C PHE A 602 -4.13 -39.61 38.51
N LYS A 603 -5.33 -39.82 37.94
CA LYS A 603 -6.11 -41.03 38.12
C LYS A 603 -6.11 -41.92 36.89
N ALA A 604 -5.84 -41.39 35.74
CA ALA A 604 -5.83 -42.06 34.45
C ALA A 604 -4.45 -41.94 33.78
N GLU A 605 -4.07 -42.95 33.00
CA GLU A 605 -2.76 -42.96 32.30
C GLU A 605 -2.68 -41.83 31.27
N GLU A 606 -3.80 -41.44 30.69
CA GLU A 606 -3.94 -40.39 29.68
C GLU A 606 -3.55 -38.99 30.23
N GLU A 607 -3.71 -38.75 31.53
CA GLU A 607 -3.28 -37.49 32.16
C GLU A 607 -1.74 -37.35 32.12
N GLY A 608 -1.04 -38.46 32.43
CA GLY A 608 0.43 -38.52 32.34
C GLY A 608 0.94 -38.47 30.90
N ALA A 609 0.23 -39.17 29.99
CA ALA A 609 0.56 -39.15 28.55
C ALA A 609 0.42 -37.74 27.95
N LEU A 610 -0.63 -36.99 28.31
CA LEU A 610 -0.85 -35.64 27.87
C LEU A 610 0.25 -34.69 28.35
N LEU A 611 0.61 -34.78 29.65
CA LEU A 611 1.70 -33.98 30.22
C LEU A 611 3.04 -34.28 29.51
N SER A 612 3.33 -35.56 29.24
CA SER A 612 4.57 -35.95 28.56
C SER A 612 4.60 -35.48 27.10
N ALA A 613 3.49 -35.55 26.38
CA ALA A 613 3.39 -35.07 25.00
C ALA A 613 3.53 -33.55 24.93
N TYR A 614 2.93 -32.84 25.88
CA TYR A 614 3.10 -31.38 26.00
C TYR A 614 4.58 -30.99 26.24
N GLN A 615 5.23 -31.65 27.23
CA GLN A 615 6.63 -31.40 27.53
C GLN A 615 7.55 -31.67 26.34
N ALA A 616 7.26 -32.67 25.53
CA ALA A 616 8.01 -32.97 24.31
C ALA A 616 7.78 -31.90 23.24
N ALA A 617 6.55 -31.39 23.06
CA ALA A 617 6.25 -30.33 22.11
C ALA A 617 6.90 -28.99 22.54
N ALA A 618 6.84 -28.67 23.82
CA ALA A 618 7.49 -27.46 24.38
C ALA A 618 9.03 -27.54 24.23
N ALA A 619 9.65 -28.68 24.47
CA ALA A 619 11.08 -28.89 24.28
C ALA A 619 11.48 -28.72 22.80
N ALA A 620 10.74 -29.33 21.87
CA ALA A 620 10.99 -29.18 20.42
C ALA A 620 10.91 -27.72 19.94
N ARG A 621 9.98 -26.96 20.48
CA ARG A 621 9.89 -25.51 20.21
C ARG A 621 11.10 -24.73 20.74
N ALA A 622 11.52 -25.03 21.97
CA ALA A 622 12.67 -24.36 22.60
C ALA A 622 14.00 -24.69 21.92
N GLU A 623 14.14 -25.88 21.34
CA GLU A 623 15.36 -26.31 20.64
C GLU A 623 15.40 -25.90 19.16
N GLY A 624 14.31 -25.27 18.64
CA GLY A 624 14.22 -24.82 17.25
C GLY A 624 14.17 -25.95 16.21
N GLU A 625 13.77 -27.16 16.64
CA GLU A 625 13.62 -28.34 15.78
C GLU A 625 12.33 -28.27 14.93
N ASP A 626 12.14 -29.25 14.02
CA ASP A 626 10.86 -29.45 13.35
C ASP A 626 9.78 -29.87 14.36
N THR A 627 8.99 -28.91 14.81
CA THR A 627 7.99 -29.09 15.88
C THR A 627 6.79 -29.93 15.44
N LEU A 628 6.51 -30.05 14.14
CA LEU A 628 5.28 -30.63 13.61
C LEU A 628 5.02 -32.08 14.12
N PRO A 629 5.99 -33.00 14.16
CA PRO A 629 5.75 -34.34 14.71
C PRO A 629 5.36 -34.36 16.19
N ALA A 630 5.96 -33.48 17.00
CA ALA A 630 5.67 -33.34 18.42
C ALA A 630 4.28 -32.72 18.65
N GLU A 631 3.91 -31.72 17.87
CA GLU A 631 2.59 -31.07 17.87
C GLU A 631 1.49 -32.08 17.48
N GLN A 632 1.71 -32.89 16.47
CA GLN A 632 0.78 -33.95 16.09
C GLN A 632 0.64 -35.05 17.19
N ALA A 633 1.73 -35.34 17.91
CA ALA A 633 1.68 -36.20 19.06
C ALA A 633 0.89 -35.59 20.22
N LEU A 634 1.08 -34.30 20.49
CA LEU A 634 0.29 -33.54 21.46
C LEU A 634 -1.20 -33.51 21.09
N GLY A 635 -1.57 -33.24 19.84
CA GLY A 635 -2.95 -33.29 19.40
C GLY A 635 -3.62 -34.65 19.64
N ARG A 636 -2.93 -35.73 19.28
CA ARG A 636 -3.43 -37.10 19.58
C ARG A 636 -3.58 -37.36 21.09
N ALA A 637 -2.66 -36.88 21.90
CA ALA A 637 -2.74 -37.03 23.36
C ALA A 637 -3.91 -36.21 23.94
N ILE A 638 -4.17 -35.01 23.40
CA ILE A 638 -5.33 -34.20 23.76
C ILE A 638 -6.63 -34.93 23.45
N ASP A 639 -6.78 -35.48 22.25
CA ASP A 639 -7.99 -36.22 21.87
C ASP A 639 -8.21 -37.44 22.74
N THR A 640 -7.15 -38.26 22.97
CA THR A 640 -7.20 -39.42 23.84
C THR A 640 -7.57 -39.03 25.27
N PHE A 641 -7.03 -37.96 25.79
CA PHE A 641 -7.37 -37.43 27.10
C PHE A 641 -8.86 -37.04 27.21
N PHE A 642 -9.39 -36.33 26.23
CA PHE A 642 -10.80 -35.94 26.28
C PHE A 642 -11.78 -37.10 26.06
N ASP A 643 -11.35 -38.17 25.41
CA ASP A 643 -12.18 -39.35 25.21
C ASP A 643 -12.21 -40.26 26.46
N ALA A 644 -11.10 -40.29 27.21
CA ALA A 644 -10.95 -41.19 28.36
C ALA A 644 -11.20 -40.49 29.72
N VAL A 645 -10.97 -39.18 29.80
CA VAL A 645 -10.93 -38.44 31.08
C VAL A 645 -12.08 -37.42 31.22
N MET A 646 -12.89 -37.58 32.25
CA MET A 646 -13.90 -36.55 32.60
C MET A 646 -13.23 -35.38 33.34
N VAL A 647 -12.97 -34.28 32.64
CA VAL A 647 -12.28 -33.10 33.21
C VAL A 647 -12.93 -32.63 34.51
N MET A 648 -14.27 -32.56 34.54
CA MET A 648 -15.06 -32.14 35.70
C MET A 648 -15.26 -33.31 36.71
N ASP A 649 -14.15 -33.76 37.32
CA ASP A 649 -14.18 -34.83 38.35
C ASP A 649 -14.94 -34.36 39.61
N LYS A 650 -15.48 -35.32 40.36
CA LYS A 650 -16.19 -35.04 41.64
C LYS A 650 -15.24 -34.62 42.74
N ASP A 651 -13.99 -35.07 42.72
CA ASP A 651 -12.92 -34.61 43.60
C ASP A 651 -12.41 -33.26 43.10
N ALA A 652 -12.60 -32.23 43.92
CA ALA A 652 -12.24 -30.84 43.59
C ALA A 652 -10.74 -30.69 43.27
N ARG A 653 -9.85 -31.42 43.94
CA ARG A 653 -8.40 -31.31 43.72
C ARG A 653 -8.01 -31.93 42.39
N VAL A 654 -8.62 -33.07 42.04
CA VAL A 654 -8.39 -33.72 40.73
C VAL A 654 -8.93 -32.86 39.58
N LYS A 655 -10.13 -32.31 39.76
CA LYS A 655 -10.70 -31.33 38.81
C LYS A 655 -9.79 -30.16 38.57
N GLU A 656 -9.32 -29.51 39.65
CA GLU A 656 -8.44 -28.34 39.59
C GLU A 656 -7.11 -28.67 38.90
N ASN A 657 -6.52 -29.83 39.22
CA ASN A 657 -5.28 -30.31 38.60
C ASN A 657 -5.42 -30.54 37.09
N ARG A 658 -6.55 -31.15 36.63
CA ARG A 658 -6.86 -31.33 35.21
C ARG A 658 -7.06 -30.00 34.46
N LEU A 659 -7.75 -29.06 35.09
CA LEU A 659 -7.93 -27.74 34.55
C LEU A 659 -6.59 -26.95 34.47
N SER A 660 -5.71 -27.13 35.49
CA SER A 660 -4.37 -26.53 35.48
C SER A 660 -3.49 -27.10 34.35
N LEU A 661 -3.58 -28.43 34.07
CA LEU A 661 -2.88 -29.06 32.95
C LEU A 661 -3.35 -28.49 31.61
N LEU A 662 -4.66 -28.36 31.40
CA LEU A 662 -5.21 -27.79 30.17
C LEU A 662 -4.86 -26.30 30.04
N LYS A 663 -4.86 -25.56 31.16
CA LYS A 663 -4.50 -24.13 31.16
C LYS A 663 -3.04 -23.92 30.79
N MET A 664 -2.14 -24.75 31.34
CA MET A 664 -0.71 -24.70 30.98
C MET A 664 -0.48 -24.92 29.49
N ILE A 665 -1.23 -25.87 28.88
CA ILE A 665 -1.16 -26.13 27.43
C ILE A 665 -1.74 -24.96 26.64
N ASP A 666 -2.89 -24.40 27.05
CA ASP A 666 -3.54 -23.27 26.36
C ASP A 666 -2.68 -22.01 26.38
N ASP A 667 -2.06 -21.72 27.52
CA ASP A 667 -1.18 -20.53 27.67
C ASP A 667 0.00 -20.59 26.71
N ASP A 668 0.65 -21.75 26.61
CA ASP A 668 1.76 -21.97 25.72
C ASP A 668 1.35 -21.97 24.21
N LEU A 669 0.18 -22.52 23.90
CA LEU A 669 -0.37 -22.44 22.53
C LEU A 669 -0.71 -21.00 22.13
N LEU A 670 -1.19 -20.17 23.06
CA LEU A 670 -1.52 -18.77 22.84
C LEU A 670 -0.28 -17.91 22.56
N GLU A 671 0.91 -18.29 23.04
CA GLU A 671 2.16 -17.63 22.65
C GLU A 671 2.39 -17.71 21.13
N THR A 672 1.98 -18.82 20.50
CA THR A 672 2.07 -18.97 19.05
C THR A 672 0.88 -18.32 18.33
N ALA A 673 -0.35 -18.74 18.70
CA ALA A 673 -1.57 -18.27 18.03
C ALA A 673 -2.83 -18.53 18.85
N ASP A 674 -3.84 -17.68 18.71
CA ASP A 674 -5.20 -17.99 19.14
C ASP A 674 -5.90 -18.87 18.08
N TYR A 675 -5.72 -20.17 18.18
CA TYR A 675 -6.28 -21.13 17.21
C TYR A 675 -7.81 -21.09 17.10
N SER A 676 -8.53 -20.50 18.07
CA SER A 676 -9.99 -20.34 17.99
C SER A 676 -10.45 -19.38 16.89
N LYS A 677 -9.54 -18.61 16.32
CA LYS A 677 -9.81 -17.69 15.21
C LYS A 677 -9.71 -18.37 13.83
N ILE A 678 -9.12 -19.56 13.79
CA ILE A 678 -8.94 -20.32 12.54
C ILE A 678 -10.29 -20.86 12.05
N VAL A 679 -10.59 -20.57 10.79
CA VAL A 679 -11.78 -21.07 10.10
C VAL A 679 -11.42 -22.41 9.44
N LEU A 680 -12.03 -23.47 9.95
CA LEU A 680 -11.90 -24.83 9.40
C LEU A 680 -13.02 -25.08 8.39
N ASN A 681 -12.71 -25.75 7.29
CA ASN A 681 -13.65 -26.04 6.19
C ASN A 681 -14.57 -27.24 6.50
#